data_a0411c163a26d6e11ba83cdfb015d173
#
_entry.id   a0411c163a26d6e11ba83cdfb015d173
#
_cell.length_a   1.000
_cell.length_b   1.000
_cell.length_c   1.000
_cell.angle_alpha   90.00
_cell.angle_beta   90.00
_cell.angle_gamma   90.00
#
_symmetry.space_group_name_H-M   'P 1'
#
loop_
_entity.id
_entity.type
_entity.pdbx_description
1 polymer ?
#
loop_
_entity_poly.entity_id
_entity_poly.type
_entity_poly.pdbx_seq_one_letter_code
_entity_poly.pdbx_strand_id
1 'polypeptide(L)'
;MSFRAKRRNLLLAAVALLLLAWFFCLPRHLFKNVCYSTVVESAEGELLGARIAADQQWRFPPCDTVPERLATALIQFEDRHFRYHPGVNPFSLVRAVRDNIRHGHVVSGGSTISMQVIRLSRQKERTLRQKMIEALLAMRLEMRYPKRKILALYASHAPFGGNVVGVEAAAWRYFGRPASELSWGESATLAVLPNTPSTLHLGRGREELLQKRNRLLLRLLEYGDISPETYEAACEEPLPEAPLPLPSLASHYVERCPKGVRTRTGISLPLQRAVEAAVNRRSDDLAKEGIADMAAVVIDNASGQVVAYVGNASPERERPGRQVDIASSPRSTGSILKPFLYAAALKEGCILPRTLLPDIPVNLNGFAPQNFDRQYYGAVPADEALARSLNVPAVFLLRQYGVPSFHSVLRDAGLSTITQTPDYYGLSLILGGAEARLDEITAAYSAFVRGEAPFTDSLARWYTFEALKEVNRPDQLDWRLIRSVRKAAWKTGTSYGFRDAWAVGMTPAYTIGVWAGNAQGQGVPGLTGARTAGPVMFDILNLLPMSDEWFSMPSEGSWADVCTASGHLAGVDCKSESMLIPSAGLDSEPCHYHNSGEFVLPPAMEWYYRPHHPEYTGAKKATGDAAVQFIYPQNGAVLSLPRQLSGKVEGVVFRAAHHKTDAKLWWHLDRAYVGETVYRHEMLLSPAPGSHVLTVVDEDGSAASVRFTVAD
;
A
#
# COMPACT_ATOMS: atom_id res chain seq x y z
N MET A 1 -78.43 26.55 19.27
CA MET A 1 -77.02 26.93 18.94
C MET A 1 -76.07 25.76 18.70
N SER A 2 -76.47 24.50 18.77
CA SER A 2 -75.46 23.40 18.85
C SER A 2 -75.04 22.76 17.50
N PHE A 3 -75.90 22.71 16.52
CA PHE A 3 -75.62 21.96 15.29
C PHE A 3 -74.64 22.70 14.31
N ARG A 4 -74.76 24.01 14.21
CA ARG A 4 -73.83 24.83 13.37
C ARG A 4 -72.41 24.92 14.01
N ALA A 5 -72.34 24.99 15.36
CA ALA A 5 -71.07 25.01 16.08
C ALA A 5 -70.33 23.66 15.97
N LYS A 6 -71.04 22.50 16.08
CA LYS A 6 -70.46 21.18 15.87
C LYS A 6 -69.93 20.96 14.46
N ARG A 7 -70.67 21.38 13.43
CA ARG A 7 -70.20 21.31 12.01
C ARG A 7 -68.97 22.19 11.75
N ARG A 8 -68.91 23.40 12.33
CA ARG A 8 -67.76 24.29 12.24
C ARG A 8 -66.51 23.68 12.92
N ASN A 9 -66.68 23.11 14.13
CA ASN A 9 -65.57 22.48 14.84
C ASN A 9 -65.09 21.21 14.15
N LEU A 10 -65.98 20.41 13.55
CA LEU A 10 -65.63 19.26 12.73
C LEU A 10 -64.86 19.65 11.46
N LEU A 11 -65.26 20.73 10.82
CA LEU A 11 -64.57 21.28 9.64
C LEU A 11 -63.20 21.83 10.02
N LEU A 12 -63.07 22.53 11.13
CA LEU A 12 -61.80 23.03 11.64
C LEU A 12 -60.87 21.87 12.04
N ALA A 13 -61.38 20.80 12.69
CA ALA A 13 -60.61 19.62 13.01
C ALA A 13 -60.14 18.88 11.71
N ALA A 14 -61.02 18.74 10.73
CA ALA A 14 -60.61 18.15 9.42
C ALA A 14 -59.57 18.99 8.70
N VAL A 15 -59.69 20.33 8.68
CA VAL A 15 -58.68 21.20 8.13
C VAL A 15 -57.37 21.12 8.89
N ALA A 16 -57.40 21.09 10.23
CA ALA A 16 -56.22 20.91 11.07
C ALA A 16 -55.54 19.58 10.78
N LEU A 17 -56.27 18.50 10.62
CA LEU A 17 -55.78 17.16 10.31
C LEU A 17 -55.17 17.08 8.92
N LEU A 18 -55.78 17.76 7.94
CA LEU A 18 -55.24 17.90 6.57
C LEU A 18 -53.94 18.71 6.56
N LEU A 19 -53.89 19.82 7.32
CA LEU A 19 -52.67 20.62 7.45
C LEU A 19 -51.56 19.83 8.17
N LEU A 20 -51.90 19.06 9.18
CA LEU A 20 -50.95 18.19 9.87
C LEU A 20 -50.43 17.07 8.95
N ALA A 21 -51.33 16.42 8.20
CA ALA A 21 -50.98 15.44 7.20
C ALA A 21 -50.05 16.02 6.11
N TRP A 22 -50.41 17.24 5.60
CA TRP A 22 -49.56 17.93 4.66
C TRP A 22 -48.23 18.35 5.24
N PHE A 23 -48.16 18.76 6.52
CA PHE A 23 -46.90 19.10 7.18
C PHE A 23 -45.95 17.89 7.30
N PHE A 24 -46.45 16.67 7.49
CA PHE A 24 -45.66 15.45 7.61
C PHE A 24 -45.53 14.66 6.31
N CYS A 25 -46.16 15.07 5.20
CA CYS A 25 -46.15 14.32 3.94
C CYS A 25 -44.82 14.30 3.19
N LEU A 26 -43.85 15.21 3.54
CA LEU A 26 -42.56 15.28 2.92
C LEU A 26 -41.61 14.29 3.58
N PRO A 27 -41.04 13.33 2.84
CA PRO A 27 -40.08 12.36 3.40
C PRO A 27 -38.87 13.05 4.07
N ARG A 28 -38.33 12.40 5.11
CA ARG A 28 -37.12 12.92 5.78
C ARG A 28 -35.95 13.03 4.81
N HIS A 29 -35.78 12.05 3.91
CA HIS A 29 -34.77 12.01 2.86
C HIS A 29 -35.45 11.91 1.50
N LEU A 30 -35.37 12.98 0.70
CA LEU A 30 -36.07 13.09 -0.60
C LEU A 30 -35.53 12.08 -1.61
N PHE A 31 -34.23 11.82 -1.60
CA PHE A 31 -33.53 10.96 -2.58
C PHE A 31 -32.96 9.69 -1.93
N LYS A 32 -33.71 9.07 -0.98
CA LYS A 32 -33.24 7.92 -0.22
C LYS A 32 -32.85 6.69 -1.08
N ASN A 33 -33.54 6.48 -2.21
CA ASN A 33 -33.36 5.31 -3.07
C ASN A 33 -32.52 5.61 -4.32
N VAL A 34 -31.79 6.72 -4.32
CA VAL A 34 -30.94 7.09 -5.46
C VAL A 34 -29.53 6.52 -5.26
N CYS A 35 -29.04 5.80 -6.27
CA CYS A 35 -27.66 5.34 -6.30
C CYS A 35 -26.74 6.47 -6.76
N TYR A 36 -25.59 6.60 -6.08
CA TYR A 36 -24.57 7.57 -6.43
C TYR A 36 -23.31 6.89 -6.95
N SER A 37 -22.57 7.60 -7.78
CA SER A 37 -21.21 7.25 -8.19
C SER A 37 -20.26 7.30 -7.01
N THR A 38 -19.28 6.41 -6.97
CA THR A 38 -18.14 6.56 -6.06
C THR A 38 -17.27 7.69 -6.59
N VAL A 39 -16.93 8.67 -5.77
CA VAL A 39 -16.08 9.80 -6.12
C VAL A 39 -14.91 9.84 -5.17
N VAL A 40 -13.69 9.83 -5.69
CA VAL A 40 -12.46 9.85 -4.89
C VAL A 40 -11.66 11.10 -5.22
N GLU A 41 -11.36 11.86 -4.18
CA GLU A 41 -10.65 13.14 -4.27
C GLU A 41 -9.29 13.06 -3.60
N SER A 42 -8.35 13.83 -4.12
CA SER A 42 -7.01 14.01 -3.55
C SER A 42 -7.06 14.77 -2.20
N ALA A 43 -5.91 14.91 -1.58
CA ALA A 43 -5.75 15.73 -0.38
C ALA A 43 -6.12 17.22 -0.63
N GLU A 44 -5.89 17.70 -1.85
CA GLU A 44 -6.23 19.07 -2.28
C GLU A 44 -7.72 19.21 -2.60
N GLY A 45 -8.46 18.12 -2.79
CA GLY A 45 -9.89 18.11 -3.15
C GLY A 45 -10.15 17.99 -4.64
N GLU A 46 -9.13 17.63 -5.42
CA GLU A 46 -9.25 17.40 -6.86
C GLU A 46 -9.66 15.95 -7.17
N LEU A 47 -10.38 15.75 -8.26
CA LEU A 47 -10.86 14.42 -8.66
C LEU A 47 -9.69 13.51 -9.08
N LEU A 48 -9.47 12.45 -8.31
CA LEU A 48 -8.56 11.36 -8.70
C LEU A 48 -9.24 10.39 -9.67
N GLY A 49 -10.49 10.08 -9.41
CA GLY A 49 -11.29 9.19 -10.23
C GLY A 49 -12.71 9.01 -9.69
N ALA A 50 -13.54 8.41 -10.52
CA ALA A 50 -14.89 8.06 -10.11
C ALA A 50 -15.34 6.73 -10.73
N ARG A 51 -16.28 6.05 -10.06
CA ARG A 51 -16.94 4.84 -10.56
C ARG A 51 -18.41 5.11 -10.78
N ILE A 52 -18.93 4.60 -11.89
CA ILE A 52 -20.33 4.75 -12.25
C ILE A 52 -21.25 4.14 -11.17
N ALA A 53 -22.41 4.75 -10.95
CA ALA A 53 -23.39 4.23 -10.00
C ALA A 53 -23.97 2.87 -10.45
N ALA A 54 -24.56 2.13 -9.52
CA ALA A 54 -25.10 0.79 -9.79
C ALA A 54 -26.21 0.78 -10.88
N ASP A 55 -26.92 1.91 -11.06
CA ASP A 55 -27.93 2.11 -12.09
C ASP A 55 -27.36 2.64 -13.42
N GLN A 56 -26.05 2.54 -13.62
CA GLN A 56 -25.30 2.97 -14.82
C GLN A 56 -25.42 4.48 -15.11
N GLN A 57 -25.69 5.28 -14.09
CA GLN A 57 -25.69 6.74 -14.18
C GLN A 57 -24.40 7.33 -13.59
N TRP A 58 -23.83 8.32 -14.26
CA TRP A 58 -22.82 9.20 -13.68
C TRP A 58 -23.54 10.23 -12.82
N ARG A 59 -23.66 9.95 -11.54
CA ARG A 59 -24.34 10.79 -10.56
C ARG A 59 -23.48 10.93 -9.32
N PHE A 60 -22.75 12.04 -9.25
CA PHE A 60 -21.88 12.30 -8.09
C PHE A 60 -22.73 12.54 -6.83
N PRO A 61 -22.21 12.20 -5.63
CA PRO A 61 -22.87 12.53 -4.38
C PRO A 61 -23.24 14.00 -4.30
N PRO A 62 -24.41 14.37 -3.70
CA PRO A 62 -24.95 15.72 -3.72
C PRO A 62 -23.98 16.74 -3.14
N CYS A 63 -23.85 17.91 -3.77
CA CYS A 63 -23.18 19.08 -3.24
C CYS A 63 -24.10 19.86 -2.28
N ASP A 64 -23.50 20.60 -1.35
CA ASP A 64 -24.26 21.46 -0.42
C ASP A 64 -24.54 22.85 -1.01
N THR A 65 -23.71 23.28 -1.96
CA THR A 65 -23.81 24.58 -2.63
C THR A 65 -23.62 24.44 -4.14
N VAL A 66 -24.11 25.35 -4.89
CA VAL A 66 -23.91 25.48 -6.34
C VAL A 66 -23.01 26.70 -6.60
N PRO A 67 -21.96 26.58 -7.43
CA PRO A 67 -21.12 27.73 -7.80
C PRO A 67 -21.93 28.90 -8.33
N GLU A 68 -21.54 30.13 -8.01
CA GLU A 68 -22.32 31.31 -8.23
C GLU A 68 -22.72 31.56 -9.70
N ARG A 69 -21.77 31.42 -10.63
CA ARG A 69 -22.04 31.56 -12.08
C ARG A 69 -23.11 30.58 -12.55
N LEU A 70 -22.96 29.33 -12.16
CA LEU A 70 -23.92 28.27 -12.51
C LEU A 70 -25.26 28.46 -11.79
N ALA A 71 -25.27 28.86 -10.53
CA ALA A 71 -26.48 29.15 -9.78
C ALA A 71 -27.27 30.27 -10.44
N THR A 72 -26.61 31.35 -10.85
CA THR A 72 -27.23 32.50 -11.56
C THR A 72 -27.78 32.06 -12.92
N ALA A 73 -27.02 31.32 -13.71
CA ALA A 73 -27.46 30.78 -14.99
C ALA A 73 -28.71 29.87 -14.85
N LEU A 74 -28.70 28.94 -13.89
CA LEU A 74 -29.83 28.04 -13.60
C LEU A 74 -31.08 28.81 -13.17
N ILE A 75 -30.93 29.78 -12.28
CA ILE A 75 -32.06 30.62 -11.80
C ILE A 75 -32.62 31.45 -12.93
N GLN A 76 -31.80 32.12 -13.74
CA GLN A 76 -32.26 32.93 -14.86
C GLN A 76 -32.93 32.12 -15.97
N PHE A 77 -32.52 30.87 -16.15
CA PHE A 77 -33.10 29.98 -17.16
C PHE A 77 -34.38 29.30 -16.69
N GLU A 78 -34.36 28.63 -15.52
CA GLU A 78 -35.43 27.77 -15.04
C GLU A 78 -36.49 28.51 -14.23
N ASP A 79 -36.10 29.48 -13.39
CA ASP A 79 -37.01 30.13 -12.44
C ASP A 79 -36.47 31.48 -11.94
N ARG A 80 -36.57 32.50 -12.77
CA ARG A 80 -36.04 33.86 -12.51
C ARG A 80 -36.43 34.43 -11.15
N HIS A 81 -37.66 34.14 -10.70
CA HIS A 81 -38.18 34.63 -9.42
C HIS A 81 -37.97 33.63 -8.26
N PHE A 82 -37.12 32.67 -8.42
CA PHE A 82 -36.88 31.59 -7.44
C PHE A 82 -36.67 32.11 -6.02
N ARG A 83 -35.96 33.22 -5.88
CA ARG A 83 -35.63 33.79 -4.55
C ARG A 83 -36.84 34.37 -3.81
N TYR A 84 -37.96 34.68 -4.50
CA TYR A 84 -39.06 35.48 -3.96
C TYR A 84 -40.38 34.73 -3.73
N HIS A 85 -40.60 33.57 -4.37
CA HIS A 85 -41.86 32.83 -4.22
C HIS A 85 -41.72 31.64 -3.23
N PRO A 86 -42.79 31.19 -2.55
CA PRO A 86 -42.80 30.13 -1.56
C PRO A 86 -42.99 28.73 -2.20
N GLY A 87 -42.29 28.41 -3.29
CA GLY A 87 -42.32 27.11 -3.97
C GLY A 87 -43.16 27.07 -5.23
N VAL A 88 -44.15 27.94 -5.39
CA VAL A 88 -44.97 28.10 -6.59
C VAL A 88 -44.97 29.57 -6.99
N ASN A 89 -44.79 29.86 -8.26
CA ASN A 89 -44.87 31.19 -8.81
C ASN A 89 -46.24 31.40 -9.50
N PRO A 90 -47.20 32.09 -8.87
CA PRO A 90 -48.54 32.27 -9.42
C PRO A 90 -48.53 33.07 -10.76
N PHE A 91 -47.65 34.05 -10.89
CA PHE A 91 -47.53 34.84 -12.12
C PHE A 91 -47.05 33.98 -13.31
N SER A 92 -46.08 33.09 -13.07
CA SER A 92 -45.60 32.14 -14.10
C SER A 92 -46.66 31.12 -14.47
N LEU A 93 -47.51 30.71 -13.51
CA LEU A 93 -48.59 29.77 -13.75
C LEU A 93 -49.67 30.43 -14.63
N VAL A 94 -50.11 31.64 -14.30
CA VAL A 94 -51.10 32.43 -15.09
C VAL A 94 -50.57 32.68 -16.49
N ARG A 95 -49.33 33.12 -16.63
CA ARG A 95 -48.70 33.32 -17.92
C ARG A 95 -48.69 32.02 -18.74
N ALA A 96 -48.25 30.90 -18.16
CA ALA A 96 -48.21 29.61 -18.87
C ALA A 96 -49.58 29.12 -19.32
N VAL A 97 -50.62 29.33 -18.51
CA VAL A 97 -52.02 29.00 -18.89
C VAL A 97 -52.46 29.88 -20.06
N ARG A 98 -52.24 31.20 -19.99
CA ARG A 98 -52.58 32.14 -21.05
C ARG A 98 -51.88 31.80 -22.38
N ASP A 99 -50.57 31.55 -22.32
CA ASP A 99 -49.75 31.29 -23.49
C ASP A 99 -50.13 29.94 -24.14
N ASN A 100 -50.42 28.90 -23.35
CA ASN A 100 -50.85 27.60 -23.83
C ASN A 100 -52.26 27.64 -24.45
N ILE A 101 -53.17 28.42 -23.87
CA ILE A 101 -54.51 28.63 -24.47
C ILE A 101 -54.37 29.38 -25.80
N ARG A 102 -53.55 30.40 -25.87
CA ARG A 102 -53.35 31.22 -27.08
C ARG A 102 -52.76 30.44 -28.26
N HIS A 103 -51.90 29.44 -27.98
CA HIS A 103 -51.24 28.67 -29.03
C HIS A 103 -51.88 27.30 -29.27
N GLY A 104 -52.88 26.89 -28.49
CA GLY A 104 -53.56 25.61 -28.65
C GLY A 104 -52.75 24.37 -28.28
N HIS A 105 -51.52 24.54 -27.86
CA HIS A 105 -50.62 23.49 -27.39
C HIS A 105 -49.72 24.01 -26.27
N VAL A 106 -49.00 23.09 -25.58
CA VAL A 106 -48.15 23.44 -24.47
C VAL A 106 -46.87 24.12 -24.98
N VAL A 107 -46.79 25.43 -24.90
CA VAL A 107 -45.65 26.27 -25.32
C VAL A 107 -44.83 26.74 -24.11
N SER A 108 -45.47 26.93 -22.94
CA SER A 108 -44.82 27.47 -21.73
C SER A 108 -45.15 26.63 -20.52
N GLY A 109 -44.12 26.37 -19.69
CA GLY A 109 -44.24 25.67 -18.42
C GLY A 109 -44.16 26.62 -17.24
N GLY A 110 -45.12 26.52 -16.28
CA GLY A 110 -45.09 27.31 -15.02
C GLY A 110 -44.47 26.52 -13.85
N SER A 111 -43.56 25.58 -14.09
CA SER A 111 -42.95 24.79 -13.02
C SER A 111 -41.74 25.54 -12.45
N THR A 112 -41.67 25.65 -11.13
CA THR A 112 -40.53 26.24 -10.40
C THR A 112 -39.42 25.22 -10.16
N ILE A 113 -38.21 25.68 -9.77
CA ILE A 113 -37.12 24.81 -9.33
C ILE A 113 -37.56 23.88 -8.19
N SER A 114 -38.31 24.40 -7.21
CA SER A 114 -38.82 23.62 -6.08
C SER A 114 -39.79 22.52 -6.51
N MET A 115 -40.67 22.78 -7.48
CA MET A 115 -41.54 21.75 -8.09
C MET A 115 -40.72 20.70 -8.85
N GLN A 116 -39.66 21.10 -9.53
CA GLN A 116 -38.77 20.19 -10.24
C GLN A 116 -38.00 19.25 -9.27
N VAL A 117 -37.53 19.78 -8.12
CA VAL A 117 -36.92 18.92 -7.06
C VAL A 117 -37.88 17.82 -6.59
N ILE A 118 -39.15 18.19 -6.32
CA ILE A 118 -40.17 17.23 -5.93
C ILE A 118 -40.39 16.19 -7.04
N ARG A 119 -40.51 16.62 -8.28
CA ARG A 119 -40.68 15.72 -9.44
C ARG A 119 -39.50 14.73 -9.55
N LEU A 120 -38.26 15.22 -9.48
CA LEU A 120 -37.06 14.39 -9.55
C LEU A 120 -36.98 13.35 -8.40
N SER A 121 -37.42 13.74 -7.20
CA SER A 121 -37.44 12.83 -6.06
C SER A 121 -38.51 11.76 -6.13
N ARG A 122 -39.63 11.99 -6.84
CA ARG A 122 -40.78 11.10 -6.90
C ARG A 122 -40.83 10.22 -8.14
N GLN A 123 -40.19 10.65 -9.24
CA GLN A 123 -40.10 9.90 -10.52
C GLN A 123 -41.48 9.40 -11.02
N LYS A 124 -42.56 10.23 -10.90
CA LYS A 124 -43.89 9.86 -11.34
C LYS A 124 -44.19 10.46 -12.73
N GLU A 125 -45.13 9.84 -13.45
CA GLU A 125 -45.59 10.32 -14.77
C GLU A 125 -46.11 11.74 -14.75
N ARG A 126 -45.96 12.44 -15.88
CA ARG A 126 -46.39 13.86 -16.03
C ARG A 126 -47.89 13.94 -16.26
N THR A 127 -48.69 14.06 -15.19
CA THR A 127 -50.14 14.30 -15.23
C THR A 127 -50.49 15.61 -14.53
N LEU A 128 -51.66 16.22 -14.84
CA LEU A 128 -52.12 17.41 -14.14
C LEU A 128 -52.27 17.17 -12.63
N ARG A 129 -52.74 15.98 -12.24
CA ARG A 129 -52.87 15.58 -10.84
C ARG A 129 -51.48 15.58 -10.14
N GLN A 130 -50.47 15.01 -10.79
CA GLN A 130 -49.10 15.00 -10.23
C GLN A 130 -48.53 16.42 -10.14
N LYS A 131 -48.81 17.27 -11.13
CA LYS A 131 -48.37 18.67 -11.10
C LYS A 131 -48.97 19.44 -9.92
N MET A 132 -50.24 19.20 -9.56
CA MET A 132 -50.86 19.77 -8.37
C MET A 132 -50.22 19.27 -7.07
N ILE A 133 -49.91 17.97 -7.00
CA ILE A 133 -49.19 17.39 -5.86
C ILE A 133 -47.79 17.98 -5.76
N GLU A 134 -47.07 18.13 -6.87
CA GLU A 134 -45.75 18.76 -6.93
C GLU A 134 -45.80 20.21 -6.37
N ALA A 135 -46.80 20.98 -6.72
CA ALA A 135 -46.98 22.35 -6.22
C ALA A 135 -47.19 22.38 -4.70
N LEU A 136 -48.07 21.53 -4.17
CA LEU A 136 -48.31 21.44 -2.73
C LEU A 136 -47.10 21.00 -1.95
N LEU A 137 -46.33 19.99 -2.47
CA LEU A 137 -45.10 19.50 -1.85
C LEU A 137 -43.94 20.51 -2.00
N ALA A 138 -43.91 21.31 -3.09
CA ALA A 138 -42.92 22.39 -3.29
C ALA A 138 -43.05 23.47 -2.23
N MET A 139 -44.29 23.88 -1.87
CA MET A 139 -44.50 24.81 -0.76
C MET A 139 -44.01 24.24 0.55
N ARG A 140 -44.23 22.92 0.81
CA ARG A 140 -43.73 22.25 2.01
C ARG A 140 -42.21 22.10 2.01
N LEU A 141 -41.59 21.93 0.82
CA LEU A 141 -40.13 21.87 0.64
C LEU A 141 -39.50 23.20 1.06
N GLU A 142 -40.05 24.33 0.62
CA GLU A 142 -39.59 25.70 0.95
C GLU A 142 -39.68 26.02 2.45
N MET A 143 -40.65 25.45 3.15
CA MET A 143 -40.74 25.60 4.60
C MET A 143 -39.67 24.80 5.33
N ARG A 144 -39.10 23.79 4.69
CA ARG A 144 -38.12 22.88 5.32
C ARG A 144 -36.70 23.24 5.00
N TYR A 145 -36.43 23.67 3.76
CA TYR A 145 -35.09 23.92 3.26
C TYR A 145 -34.93 25.34 2.76
N PRO A 146 -33.77 25.97 3.03
CA PRO A 146 -33.49 27.29 2.45
C PRO A 146 -33.30 27.15 0.94
N LYS A 147 -33.54 28.26 0.21
CA LYS A 147 -33.41 28.37 -1.25
C LYS A 147 -32.08 27.77 -1.78
N ARG A 148 -30.95 28.06 -1.09
CA ARG A 148 -29.64 27.55 -1.43
C ARG A 148 -29.63 26.01 -1.47
N LYS A 149 -30.23 25.35 -0.46
CA LYS A 149 -30.28 23.88 -0.40
C LYS A 149 -31.21 23.28 -1.45
N ILE A 150 -32.33 23.97 -1.76
CA ILE A 150 -33.26 23.53 -2.81
C ILE A 150 -32.57 23.60 -4.17
N LEU A 151 -31.83 24.69 -4.47
CA LEU A 151 -31.04 24.81 -5.69
C LEU A 151 -29.95 23.72 -5.79
N ALA A 152 -29.25 23.43 -4.69
CA ALA A 152 -28.26 22.37 -4.62
C ALA A 152 -28.90 21.00 -4.88
N LEU A 153 -30.06 20.70 -4.30
CA LEU A 153 -30.82 19.49 -4.58
C LEU A 153 -31.22 19.37 -6.06
N TYR A 154 -31.68 20.45 -6.67
CA TYR A 154 -31.98 20.50 -8.09
C TYR A 154 -30.72 20.21 -8.92
N ALA A 155 -29.68 20.99 -8.73
CA ALA A 155 -28.43 20.88 -9.45
C ALA A 155 -27.79 19.47 -9.35
N SER A 156 -27.90 18.84 -8.18
CA SER A 156 -27.34 17.49 -7.95
C SER A 156 -28.13 16.36 -8.62
N HIS A 157 -29.42 16.58 -8.96
CA HIS A 157 -30.28 15.49 -9.46
C HIS A 157 -30.91 15.76 -10.82
N ALA A 158 -30.71 16.95 -11.41
CA ALA A 158 -31.16 17.26 -12.75
C ALA A 158 -30.43 16.41 -13.80
N PRO A 159 -31.13 15.91 -14.84
CA PRO A 159 -30.50 15.18 -15.95
C PRO A 159 -29.83 16.17 -16.92
N PHE A 160 -28.59 15.85 -17.32
CA PHE A 160 -27.83 16.69 -18.27
C PHE A 160 -27.64 16.04 -19.65
N GLY A 161 -28.32 14.92 -19.91
CA GLY A 161 -28.26 14.16 -21.15
C GLY A 161 -27.51 12.83 -21.03
N GLY A 162 -27.89 11.87 -21.85
CA GLY A 162 -27.35 10.51 -21.77
C GLY A 162 -27.53 9.91 -20.38
N ASN A 163 -26.44 9.39 -19.84
CA ASN A 163 -26.39 8.83 -18.49
C ASN A 163 -25.74 9.78 -17.45
N VAL A 164 -25.77 11.11 -17.69
CA VAL A 164 -25.18 12.11 -16.81
C VAL A 164 -26.24 12.82 -15.99
N VAL A 165 -26.15 12.73 -14.67
CA VAL A 165 -27.08 13.33 -13.70
C VAL A 165 -26.29 14.15 -12.69
N GLY A 166 -26.75 15.39 -12.46
CA GLY A 166 -26.10 16.33 -11.56
C GLY A 166 -24.97 17.14 -12.20
N VAL A 167 -24.87 18.40 -11.76
CA VAL A 167 -23.94 19.40 -12.34
C VAL A 167 -22.49 19.04 -12.20
N GLU A 168 -22.08 18.41 -11.08
CA GLU A 168 -20.69 18.02 -10.86
C GLU A 168 -20.26 16.93 -11.86
N ALA A 169 -21.08 15.90 -12.04
CA ALA A 169 -20.82 14.89 -13.04
C ALA A 169 -20.84 15.48 -14.46
N ALA A 170 -21.74 16.41 -14.74
CA ALA A 170 -21.83 17.10 -16.04
C ALA A 170 -20.62 17.98 -16.30
N ALA A 171 -20.14 18.75 -15.32
CA ALA A 171 -18.94 19.57 -15.44
C ALA A 171 -17.72 18.73 -15.81
N TRP A 172 -17.48 17.65 -15.11
CA TRP A 172 -16.38 16.73 -15.40
C TRP A 172 -16.53 16.00 -16.74
N ARG A 173 -17.75 15.53 -17.05
CA ARG A 173 -17.99 14.76 -18.28
C ARG A 173 -17.99 15.62 -19.54
N TYR A 174 -18.33 16.90 -19.45
CA TYR A 174 -18.44 17.75 -20.63
C TYR A 174 -17.30 18.77 -20.75
N PHE A 175 -16.70 19.18 -19.63
CA PHE A 175 -15.67 20.23 -19.63
C PHE A 175 -14.35 19.78 -18.96
N GLY A 176 -14.29 18.60 -18.32
CA GLY A 176 -13.07 18.05 -17.73
C GLY A 176 -12.57 18.80 -16.51
N ARG A 177 -13.43 19.57 -15.84
CA ARG A 177 -13.09 20.38 -14.66
C ARG A 177 -14.25 20.42 -13.66
N PRO A 178 -14.00 20.81 -12.39
CA PRO A 178 -15.05 20.94 -11.39
C PRO A 178 -16.03 22.05 -11.72
N ALA A 179 -17.27 21.95 -11.24
CA ALA A 179 -18.30 22.94 -11.51
C ALA A 179 -17.95 24.35 -11.02
N SER A 180 -17.07 24.49 -10.03
CA SER A 180 -16.58 25.78 -9.51
C SER A 180 -15.70 26.56 -10.50
N GLU A 181 -15.11 25.89 -11.47
CA GLU A 181 -14.18 26.47 -12.45
C GLU A 181 -14.84 26.76 -13.80
N LEU A 182 -16.11 26.44 -13.94
CA LEU A 182 -16.84 26.69 -15.19
C LEU A 182 -16.89 28.18 -15.55
N SER A 183 -16.69 28.47 -16.84
CA SER A 183 -16.90 29.77 -17.42
C SER A 183 -18.40 30.14 -17.45
N TRP A 184 -18.73 31.38 -17.86
CA TRP A 184 -20.12 31.77 -18.08
C TRP A 184 -20.77 31.04 -19.26
N GLY A 185 -20.03 30.78 -20.35
CA GLY A 185 -20.53 30.04 -21.50
C GLY A 185 -20.78 28.57 -21.16
N GLU A 186 -19.86 27.93 -20.40
CA GLU A 186 -20.01 26.57 -19.91
C GLU A 186 -21.15 26.44 -18.89
N SER A 187 -21.29 27.40 -17.96
CA SER A 187 -22.37 27.46 -16.98
C SER A 187 -23.73 27.64 -17.65
N ALA A 188 -23.83 28.54 -18.66
CA ALA A 188 -25.04 28.72 -19.46
C ALA A 188 -25.38 27.46 -20.27
N THR A 189 -24.39 26.78 -20.83
CA THR A 189 -24.58 25.51 -21.53
C THR A 189 -25.21 24.45 -20.62
N LEU A 190 -24.66 24.26 -19.40
CA LEU A 190 -25.24 23.34 -18.42
C LEU A 190 -26.64 23.77 -17.99
N ALA A 191 -26.90 25.05 -17.82
CA ALA A 191 -28.21 25.55 -17.39
C ALA A 191 -29.35 25.22 -18.39
N VAL A 192 -29.05 25.14 -19.69
CA VAL A 192 -30.08 24.88 -20.72
C VAL A 192 -30.31 23.41 -21.02
N LEU A 193 -29.37 22.52 -20.69
CA LEU A 193 -29.45 21.08 -20.98
C LEU A 193 -30.61 20.33 -20.30
N PRO A 194 -30.96 20.57 -19.01
CA PRO A 194 -32.02 19.82 -18.32
C PRO A 194 -33.41 20.00 -18.91
N ASN A 195 -33.65 21.04 -19.69
CA ASN A 195 -35.01 21.38 -20.21
C ASN A 195 -35.51 20.36 -21.24
N THR A 196 -34.63 19.83 -22.10
CA THR A 196 -34.98 18.90 -23.19
C THR A 196 -33.92 17.81 -23.37
N PRO A 197 -33.65 17.00 -22.38
CA PRO A 197 -32.51 16.05 -22.40
C PRO A 197 -32.65 14.93 -23.44
N SER A 198 -33.85 14.67 -23.95
CA SER A 198 -34.11 13.66 -24.99
C SER A 198 -33.90 14.16 -26.42
N THR A 199 -34.01 15.48 -26.67
CA THR A 199 -33.90 16.08 -28.00
C THR A 199 -32.65 16.90 -28.19
N LEU A 200 -32.14 17.51 -27.12
CA LEU A 200 -30.95 18.33 -27.11
C LEU A 200 -29.86 17.65 -26.24
N HIS A 201 -28.85 17.16 -26.89
CA HIS A 201 -27.64 16.70 -26.26
C HIS A 201 -26.46 16.97 -27.18
N LEU A 202 -25.24 16.84 -26.69
CA LEU A 202 -24.01 17.19 -27.40
C LEU A 202 -23.89 16.60 -28.83
N GLY A 203 -24.48 15.44 -29.07
CA GLY A 203 -24.49 14.78 -30.38
C GLY A 203 -25.69 15.10 -31.28
N ARG A 204 -26.72 15.81 -30.80
CA ARG A 204 -27.94 16.10 -31.57
C ARG A 204 -28.54 17.47 -31.19
N GLY A 205 -28.90 18.25 -32.18
CA GLY A 205 -29.53 19.59 -31.95
C GLY A 205 -28.53 20.64 -31.46
N ARG A 206 -27.24 20.53 -31.84
CA ARG A 206 -26.18 21.46 -31.41
C ARG A 206 -26.48 22.92 -31.74
N GLU A 207 -26.99 23.20 -32.92
CA GLU A 207 -27.40 24.56 -33.36
C GLU A 207 -28.48 25.13 -32.42
N GLU A 208 -29.50 24.35 -32.10
CA GLU A 208 -30.56 24.80 -31.18
C GLU A 208 -30.03 24.97 -29.75
N LEU A 209 -29.09 24.13 -29.32
CA LEU A 209 -28.43 24.23 -28.02
C LEU A 209 -27.60 25.53 -27.94
N LEU A 210 -26.85 25.84 -29.00
CA LEU A 210 -26.08 27.09 -29.12
C LEU A 210 -26.97 28.30 -29.04
N GLN A 211 -28.10 28.33 -29.80
CA GLN A 211 -29.06 29.41 -29.76
C GLN A 211 -29.70 29.57 -28.39
N LYS A 212 -30.05 28.51 -27.69
CA LYS A 212 -30.60 28.58 -26.34
C LYS A 212 -29.57 29.11 -25.34
N ARG A 213 -28.32 28.66 -25.42
CA ARG A 213 -27.21 29.16 -24.60
C ARG A 213 -27.03 30.67 -24.81
N ASN A 214 -26.90 31.11 -26.06
CA ASN A 214 -26.64 32.52 -26.37
C ASN A 214 -27.83 33.41 -25.99
N ARG A 215 -29.06 32.88 -26.09
CA ARG A 215 -30.24 33.58 -25.57
C ARG A 215 -30.23 33.73 -24.05
N LEU A 216 -29.71 32.72 -23.32
CA LEU A 216 -29.53 32.84 -21.88
C LEU A 216 -28.44 33.86 -21.54
N LEU A 217 -27.31 33.84 -22.25
CA LEU A 217 -26.20 34.77 -22.08
C LEU A 217 -26.67 36.22 -22.32
N LEU A 218 -27.45 36.45 -23.38
CA LEU A 218 -28.07 37.78 -23.64
C LEU A 218 -28.95 38.23 -22.48
N ARG A 219 -29.73 37.30 -21.91
CA ARG A 219 -30.58 37.61 -20.75
C ARG A 219 -29.76 37.97 -19.52
N LEU A 220 -28.63 37.24 -19.27
CA LEU A 220 -27.72 37.55 -18.17
C LEU A 220 -27.11 38.97 -18.34
N LEU A 221 -26.79 39.36 -19.56
CA LEU A 221 -26.34 40.72 -19.88
C LEU A 221 -27.44 41.76 -19.61
N GLU A 222 -28.67 41.53 -20.10
CA GLU A 222 -29.82 42.43 -19.92
C GLU A 222 -30.17 42.68 -18.44
N TYR A 223 -29.92 41.66 -17.57
CA TYR A 223 -30.16 41.78 -16.13
C TYR A 223 -28.93 42.25 -15.32
N GLY A 224 -27.80 42.51 -16.02
CA GLY A 224 -26.58 43.00 -15.38
C GLY A 224 -25.81 41.95 -14.58
N ASP A 225 -26.08 40.63 -14.80
CA ASP A 225 -25.37 39.54 -14.15
C ASP A 225 -23.97 39.37 -14.76
N ILE A 226 -23.77 39.79 -16.03
CA ILE A 226 -22.47 39.76 -16.73
C ILE A 226 -22.21 41.06 -17.48
N SER A 227 -20.93 41.38 -17.73
CA SER A 227 -20.57 42.57 -18.54
C SER A 227 -20.68 42.27 -20.04
N PRO A 228 -20.72 43.32 -20.92
CA PRO A 228 -20.71 43.15 -22.37
C PRO A 228 -19.51 42.32 -22.87
N GLU A 229 -18.33 42.59 -22.34
CA GLU A 229 -17.09 41.87 -22.72
C GLU A 229 -17.20 40.39 -22.33
N THR A 230 -17.75 40.09 -21.14
CA THR A 230 -18.00 38.72 -20.69
C THR A 230 -19.01 38.00 -21.58
N TYR A 231 -20.05 38.70 -22.02
CA TYR A 231 -21.06 38.17 -22.94
C TYR A 231 -20.45 37.79 -24.29
N GLU A 232 -19.65 38.69 -24.89
CA GLU A 232 -19.00 38.45 -26.16
C GLU A 232 -18.07 37.21 -26.06
N ALA A 233 -17.17 37.18 -25.06
CA ALA A 233 -16.28 36.06 -24.83
C ALA A 233 -17.04 34.74 -24.61
N ALA A 234 -18.13 34.74 -23.80
CA ALA A 234 -18.89 33.52 -23.53
C ALA A 234 -19.68 33.02 -24.77
N CYS A 235 -20.05 33.90 -25.70
CA CYS A 235 -20.68 33.51 -26.95
C CYS A 235 -19.70 32.82 -27.93
N GLU A 236 -18.43 33.19 -27.91
CA GLU A 236 -17.37 32.58 -28.73
C GLU A 236 -16.94 31.20 -28.24
N GLU A 237 -17.19 30.87 -26.97
CA GLU A 237 -16.85 29.56 -26.43
C GLU A 237 -17.52 28.40 -27.21
N PRO A 238 -16.78 27.37 -27.63
CA PRO A 238 -17.36 26.24 -28.35
C PRO A 238 -18.21 25.36 -27.41
N LEU A 239 -19.23 24.70 -27.96
CA LEU A 239 -19.93 23.63 -27.27
C LEU A 239 -19.03 22.40 -27.22
N PRO A 240 -19.05 21.60 -26.13
CA PRO A 240 -18.32 20.34 -26.04
C PRO A 240 -18.79 19.38 -27.14
N GLU A 241 -17.87 18.59 -27.69
CA GLU A 241 -18.17 17.68 -28.81
C GLU A 241 -18.77 16.34 -28.33
N ALA A 242 -18.14 15.76 -27.32
CA ALA A 242 -18.52 14.47 -26.73
C ALA A 242 -18.21 14.46 -25.23
N PRO A 243 -18.81 13.54 -24.47
CA PRO A 243 -18.45 13.36 -23.07
C PRO A 243 -16.99 12.92 -22.91
N LEU A 244 -16.22 13.65 -22.13
CA LEU A 244 -14.82 13.37 -21.82
C LEU A 244 -14.69 12.17 -20.88
N PRO A 245 -13.59 11.41 -20.94
CA PRO A 245 -13.25 10.45 -19.91
C PRO A 245 -13.01 11.18 -18.58
N LEU A 246 -13.40 10.55 -17.48
CA LEU A 246 -13.06 11.06 -16.15
C LEU A 246 -11.59 10.80 -15.84
N PRO A 247 -10.96 11.59 -14.98
CA PRO A 247 -9.63 11.25 -14.46
C PRO A 247 -9.57 9.81 -13.95
N SER A 248 -8.46 9.14 -14.17
CA SER A 248 -8.24 7.75 -13.79
C SER A 248 -6.87 7.61 -13.11
N LEU A 249 -6.62 8.44 -12.10
CA LEU A 249 -5.43 8.35 -11.26
C LEU A 249 -5.70 7.44 -10.07
N ALA A 250 -4.69 6.76 -9.61
CA ALA A 250 -4.82 5.78 -8.52
C ALA A 250 -6.00 4.82 -8.70
N SER A 251 -6.24 4.32 -9.92
CA SER A 251 -7.44 3.59 -10.31
C SER A 251 -7.77 2.42 -9.38
N HIS A 252 -6.75 1.63 -8.98
CA HIS A 252 -6.92 0.52 -8.05
C HIS A 252 -7.31 0.99 -6.64
N TYR A 253 -6.81 2.14 -6.19
CA TYR A 253 -7.22 2.72 -4.92
C TYR A 253 -8.68 3.19 -4.96
N VAL A 254 -9.10 3.80 -6.06
CA VAL A 254 -10.50 4.21 -6.31
C VAL A 254 -11.44 2.99 -6.24
N GLU A 255 -11.03 1.84 -6.77
CA GLU A 255 -11.79 0.59 -6.71
C GLU A 255 -12.03 0.08 -5.27
N ARG A 256 -11.14 0.37 -4.34
CA ARG A 256 -11.22 -0.04 -2.93
C ARG A 256 -12.05 0.91 -2.06
N CYS A 257 -12.29 2.14 -2.54
CA CYS A 257 -13.05 3.11 -1.78
C CYS A 257 -14.52 2.71 -1.60
N PRO A 258 -15.19 3.15 -0.52
CA PRO A 258 -16.59 2.84 -0.26
C PRO A 258 -17.48 3.27 -1.42
N LYS A 259 -18.40 2.37 -1.83
CA LYS A 259 -19.27 2.59 -2.99
C LYS A 259 -20.31 3.68 -2.74
N GLY A 260 -20.53 4.50 -3.75
CA GLY A 260 -21.64 5.48 -3.76
C GLY A 260 -21.45 6.70 -2.85
N VAL A 261 -20.23 6.93 -2.37
CA VAL A 261 -19.88 8.08 -1.52
C VAL A 261 -18.73 8.89 -2.11
N ARG A 262 -18.61 10.12 -1.64
CA ARG A 262 -17.45 10.97 -1.89
C ARG A 262 -16.44 10.75 -0.80
N THR A 263 -15.23 10.33 -1.16
CA THR A 263 -14.12 10.07 -0.25
C THR A 263 -12.96 11.01 -0.56
N ARG A 264 -12.57 11.82 0.41
CA ARG A 264 -11.33 12.60 0.34
C ARG A 264 -10.21 11.78 0.96
N THR A 265 -9.10 11.66 0.25
CA THR A 265 -7.95 10.83 0.63
C THR A 265 -6.76 11.69 1.04
N GLY A 266 -5.70 11.03 1.55
CA GLY A 266 -4.38 11.67 1.76
C GLY A 266 -3.53 11.75 0.48
N ILE A 267 -3.99 11.18 -0.64
CA ILE A 267 -3.22 11.16 -1.89
C ILE A 267 -3.04 12.58 -2.44
N SER A 268 -1.79 12.99 -2.62
CA SER A 268 -1.44 14.24 -3.29
C SER A 268 -1.48 14.07 -4.80
N LEU A 269 -2.27 14.89 -5.49
CA LEU A 269 -2.45 14.79 -6.94
C LEU A 269 -1.13 14.97 -7.72
N PRO A 270 -0.28 15.97 -7.41
CA PRO A 270 1.01 16.13 -8.09
C PRO A 270 1.94 14.94 -7.86
N LEU A 271 2.02 14.45 -6.61
CA LEU A 271 2.86 13.31 -6.27
C LEU A 271 2.37 12.03 -6.94
N GLN A 272 1.05 11.77 -6.92
CA GLN A 272 0.46 10.61 -7.59
C GLN A 272 0.82 10.55 -9.07
N ARG A 273 0.67 11.67 -9.78
CA ARG A 273 1.03 11.76 -11.21
C ARG A 273 2.52 11.47 -11.43
N ALA A 274 3.39 12.02 -10.60
CA ALA A 274 4.82 11.83 -10.71
C ALA A 274 5.23 10.38 -10.42
N VAL A 275 4.64 9.76 -9.39
CA VAL A 275 4.90 8.35 -9.02
C VAL A 275 4.37 7.41 -10.10
N GLU A 276 3.14 7.61 -10.62
CA GLU A 276 2.62 6.82 -11.75
C GLU A 276 3.53 6.90 -12.98
N ALA A 277 4.00 8.10 -13.33
CA ALA A 277 4.90 8.29 -14.46
C ALA A 277 6.25 7.57 -14.25
N ALA A 278 6.80 7.60 -13.04
CA ALA A 278 8.03 6.89 -12.69
C ALA A 278 7.87 5.37 -12.78
N VAL A 279 6.79 4.85 -12.18
CA VAL A 279 6.47 3.41 -12.19
C VAL A 279 6.22 2.91 -13.61
N ASN A 280 5.43 3.63 -14.41
CA ASN A 280 5.10 3.26 -15.79
C ASN A 280 6.36 3.22 -16.66
N ARG A 281 7.20 4.25 -16.60
CA ARG A 281 8.46 4.31 -17.35
C ARG A 281 9.38 3.13 -17.02
N ARG A 282 9.54 2.81 -15.73
CA ARG A 282 10.38 1.67 -15.32
C ARG A 282 9.76 0.33 -15.69
N SER A 283 8.42 0.20 -15.61
CA SER A 283 7.73 -1.01 -16.05
C SER A 283 7.92 -1.25 -17.56
N ASP A 284 7.88 -0.21 -18.38
CA ASP A 284 8.11 -0.31 -19.83
C ASP A 284 9.54 -0.79 -20.16
N ASP A 285 10.54 -0.32 -19.40
CA ASP A 285 11.92 -0.78 -19.57
C ASP A 285 12.08 -2.24 -19.15
N LEU A 286 11.55 -2.64 -18.00
CA LEU A 286 11.65 -3.99 -17.45
C LEU A 286 10.78 -5.01 -18.21
N ALA A 287 9.72 -4.57 -18.87
CA ALA A 287 8.90 -5.43 -19.73
C ALA A 287 9.69 -6.08 -20.88
N LYS A 288 10.75 -5.44 -21.35
CA LYS A 288 11.69 -6.00 -22.34
C LYS A 288 12.45 -7.21 -21.80
N GLU A 289 12.58 -7.31 -20.49
CA GLU A 289 13.20 -8.41 -19.77
C GLU A 289 12.19 -9.44 -19.25
N GLY A 290 10.90 -9.29 -19.59
CA GLY A 290 9.82 -10.17 -19.14
C GLY A 290 9.23 -9.84 -17.77
N ILE A 291 9.55 -8.67 -17.20
CA ILE A 291 9.03 -8.17 -15.92
C ILE A 291 8.01 -7.09 -16.23
N ALA A 292 6.73 -7.42 -16.17
CA ALA A 292 5.68 -6.59 -16.71
C ALA A 292 4.93 -5.75 -15.65
N ASP A 293 4.83 -6.23 -14.42
CA ASP A 293 3.99 -5.63 -13.39
C ASP A 293 4.82 -4.95 -12.31
N MET A 294 4.33 -3.81 -11.82
CA MET A 294 5.00 -3.03 -10.80
C MET A 294 3.98 -2.23 -9.99
N ALA A 295 4.15 -2.21 -8.68
CA ALA A 295 3.30 -1.47 -7.76
C ALA A 295 4.15 -0.60 -6.82
N ALA A 296 3.58 0.52 -6.38
CA ALA A 296 4.23 1.42 -5.42
C ALA A 296 3.21 2.03 -4.46
N VAL A 297 3.60 2.16 -3.20
CA VAL A 297 2.83 2.82 -2.14
C VAL A 297 3.76 3.77 -1.40
N VAL A 298 3.30 5.01 -1.20
CA VAL A 298 4.03 6.02 -0.43
C VAL A 298 3.17 6.47 0.74
N ILE A 299 3.74 6.45 1.93
CA ILE A 299 3.08 6.88 3.17
C ILE A 299 3.84 8.06 3.76
N ASP A 300 3.12 9.10 4.11
CA ASP A 300 3.62 10.20 4.95
C ASP A 300 3.66 9.73 6.40
N ASN A 301 4.84 9.69 7.00
CA ASN A 301 5.02 9.16 8.35
C ASN A 301 4.44 10.08 9.44
N ALA A 302 4.28 11.38 9.19
CA ALA A 302 3.70 12.27 10.19
C ALA A 302 2.19 12.02 10.38
N SER A 303 1.47 11.79 9.28
CA SER A 303 0.02 11.53 9.30
C SER A 303 -0.35 10.04 9.28
N GLY A 304 0.57 9.18 8.87
CA GLY A 304 0.31 7.76 8.60
C GLY A 304 -0.58 7.52 7.37
N GLN A 305 -0.82 8.54 6.56
CA GLN A 305 -1.70 8.45 5.39
C GLN A 305 -0.94 8.06 4.13
N VAL A 306 -1.61 7.31 3.26
CA VAL A 306 -1.14 7.04 1.90
C VAL A 306 -1.21 8.33 1.08
N VAL A 307 -0.06 8.79 0.59
CA VAL A 307 0.08 10.02 -0.22
C VAL A 307 0.27 9.74 -1.71
N ALA A 308 0.63 8.50 -2.07
CA ALA A 308 0.57 8.00 -3.44
C ALA A 308 0.35 6.48 -3.45
N TYR A 309 -0.43 5.99 -4.43
CA TYR A 309 -0.78 4.59 -4.57
C TYR A 309 -0.86 4.19 -6.03
N VAL A 310 0.06 3.33 -6.45
CA VAL A 310 0.05 2.69 -7.76
C VAL A 310 -0.15 1.19 -7.55
N GLY A 311 -1.37 0.72 -7.75
CA GLY A 311 -1.71 -0.70 -7.53
C GLY A 311 -1.07 -1.62 -8.56
N ASN A 312 -0.89 -1.15 -9.78
CA ASN A 312 -0.09 -1.77 -10.83
C ASN A 312 0.30 -0.71 -11.86
N ALA A 313 1.41 -0.93 -12.54
CA ALA A 313 1.78 -0.10 -13.69
C ALA A 313 0.68 -0.18 -14.75
N SER A 314 0.35 0.97 -15.36
CA SER A 314 -0.64 1.09 -16.42
C SER A 314 0.02 1.60 -17.69
N PRO A 315 0.83 0.78 -18.39
CA PRO A 315 1.45 1.18 -19.64
C PRO A 315 0.37 1.42 -20.71
N GLU A 316 0.72 2.21 -21.74
CA GLU A 316 -0.18 2.49 -22.88
C GLU A 316 -0.63 1.21 -23.60
N ARG A 317 0.18 0.14 -23.53
CA ARG A 317 -0.12 -1.15 -24.16
C ARG A 317 -0.98 -2.03 -23.25
N GLU A 318 -2.06 -2.58 -23.80
CA GLU A 318 -2.82 -3.62 -23.12
C GLU A 318 -1.97 -4.86 -22.87
N ARG A 319 -2.03 -5.39 -21.65
CA ARG A 319 -1.35 -6.62 -21.26
C ARG A 319 -2.19 -7.41 -20.24
N PRO A 320 -2.05 -8.74 -20.20
CA PRO A 320 -2.69 -9.55 -19.17
C PRO A 320 -2.22 -9.11 -17.77
N GLY A 321 -3.15 -9.04 -16.82
CA GLY A 321 -2.83 -8.73 -15.43
C GLY A 321 -2.81 -7.25 -15.04
N ARG A 322 -2.83 -6.31 -15.99
CA ARG A 322 -2.74 -4.87 -15.68
C ARG A 322 -3.83 -4.35 -14.73
N GLN A 323 -4.99 -5.02 -14.71
CA GLN A 323 -6.11 -4.65 -13.83
C GLN A 323 -6.01 -5.23 -12.42
N VAL A 324 -5.01 -6.08 -12.18
CA VAL A 324 -4.78 -6.66 -10.86
C VAL A 324 -4.16 -5.59 -9.96
N ASP A 325 -4.80 -5.31 -8.83
CA ASP A 325 -4.21 -4.51 -7.77
C ASP A 325 -3.14 -5.32 -7.05
N ILE A 326 -1.90 -5.24 -7.53
CA ILE A 326 -0.74 -5.95 -6.97
C ILE A 326 -0.43 -5.44 -5.56
N ALA A 327 -0.60 -4.14 -5.33
CA ALA A 327 -0.31 -3.56 -4.03
C ALA A 327 -1.17 -4.16 -2.91
N SER A 328 -2.36 -4.66 -3.24
CA SER A 328 -3.25 -5.36 -2.30
C SER A 328 -3.25 -6.88 -2.46
N SER A 329 -2.46 -7.43 -3.37
CA SER A 329 -2.38 -8.88 -3.61
C SER A 329 -1.31 -9.52 -2.75
N PRO A 330 -1.58 -10.68 -2.10
CA PRO A 330 -0.56 -11.42 -1.37
C PRO A 330 0.57 -11.90 -2.28
N ARG A 331 1.81 -11.66 -1.87
CA ARG A 331 3.04 -12.05 -2.58
C ARG A 331 4.09 -12.54 -1.60
N SER A 332 4.93 -13.48 -2.01
CA SER A 332 6.01 -14.00 -1.16
C SER A 332 6.93 -12.87 -0.70
N THR A 333 7.14 -12.79 0.61
CA THR A 333 7.88 -11.70 1.27
C THR A 333 9.38 -11.71 0.99
N GLY A 334 9.95 -12.86 0.62
CA GLY A 334 11.38 -13.00 0.56
C GLY A 334 12.03 -12.57 1.87
N SER A 335 13.01 -11.67 1.80
CA SER A 335 13.78 -11.18 2.95
C SER A 335 13.23 -9.88 3.58
N ILE A 336 12.04 -9.42 3.16
CA ILE A 336 11.53 -8.11 3.62
C ILE A 336 11.15 -8.10 5.11
N LEU A 337 11.00 -9.26 5.74
CA LEU A 337 10.63 -9.39 7.16
C LEU A 337 11.83 -9.37 8.12
N LYS A 338 13.07 -9.49 7.63
CA LYS A 338 14.28 -9.58 8.47
C LYS A 338 14.48 -8.38 9.41
N PRO A 339 14.19 -7.12 9.03
CA PRO A 339 14.31 -5.98 9.94
C PRO A 339 13.41 -6.07 11.17
N PHE A 340 12.21 -6.65 11.01
CA PHE A 340 11.29 -6.83 12.15
C PHE A 340 11.82 -7.87 13.14
N LEU A 341 12.41 -8.96 12.64
CA LEU A 341 13.07 -9.96 13.49
C LEU A 341 14.27 -9.37 14.24
N TYR A 342 15.12 -8.62 13.55
CA TYR A 342 16.28 -7.98 14.16
C TYR A 342 15.87 -6.97 15.25
N ALA A 343 14.88 -6.11 14.98
CA ALA A 343 14.39 -5.14 15.96
C ALA A 343 13.75 -5.81 17.18
N ALA A 344 12.95 -6.87 16.96
CA ALA A 344 12.32 -7.62 18.04
C ALA A 344 13.35 -8.36 18.90
N ALA A 345 14.34 -8.96 18.28
CA ALA A 345 15.42 -9.65 18.99
C ALA A 345 16.30 -8.69 19.81
N LEU A 346 16.55 -7.47 19.32
CA LEU A 346 17.21 -6.40 20.07
C LEU A 346 16.40 -5.96 21.28
N LYS A 347 15.10 -5.68 21.08
CA LYS A 347 14.20 -5.23 22.14
C LYS A 347 14.13 -6.24 23.29
N GLU A 348 14.07 -7.53 22.96
CA GLU A 348 13.95 -8.60 23.96
C GLU A 348 15.30 -9.08 24.51
N GLY A 349 16.41 -8.46 24.08
CA GLY A 349 17.74 -8.80 24.55
C GLY A 349 18.27 -10.16 24.07
N CYS A 350 17.65 -10.74 23.02
CA CYS A 350 18.15 -11.97 22.42
C CYS A 350 19.53 -11.77 21.76
N ILE A 351 19.77 -10.57 21.25
CA ILE A 351 21.04 -10.14 20.66
C ILE A 351 21.32 -8.67 21.04
N LEU A 352 22.57 -8.28 20.94
CA LEU A 352 23.02 -6.89 20.89
C LEU A 352 23.24 -6.46 19.44
N PRO A 353 23.39 -5.16 19.15
CA PRO A 353 23.41 -4.66 17.76
C PRO A 353 24.44 -5.36 16.86
N ARG A 354 25.61 -5.71 17.40
CA ARG A 354 26.72 -6.33 16.68
C ARG A 354 27.03 -7.76 17.10
N THR A 355 26.11 -8.42 17.80
CA THR A 355 26.28 -9.84 18.19
C THR A 355 26.62 -10.68 16.98
N LEU A 356 27.70 -11.48 17.08
CA LEU A 356 28.08 -12.39 16.02
C LEU A 356 27.05 -13.50 15.86
N LEU A 357 26.51 -13.62 14.66
CA LEU A 357 25.59 -14.68 14.26
C LEU A 357 26.34 -15.73 13.43
N PRO A 358 26.06 -17.03 13.63
CA PRO A 358 26.65 -18.11 12.82
C PRO A 358 26.23 -17.97 11.34
N ASP A 359 27.20 -18.11 10.44
CA ASP A 359 26.97 -18.19 8.99
C ASP A 359 27.74 -19.39 8.43
N ILE A 360 27.26 -20.58 8.74
CA ILE A 360 27.82 -21.87 8.39
C ILE A 360 26.77 -22.76 7.74
N PRO A 361 27.14 -23.73 6.92
CA PRO A 361 26.21 -24.73 6.41
C PRO A 361 25.46 -25.42 7.54
N VAL A 362 24.13 -25.48 7.40
CA VAL A 362 23.27 -26.13 8.37
C VAL A 362 22.18 -26.92 7.66
N ASN A 363 21.84 -28.09 8.21
CA ASN A 363 20.66 -28.84 7.80
C ASN A 363 19.77 -29.06 9.03
N LEU A 364 18.61 -28.45 9.02
CA LEU A 364 17.61 -28.47 10.09
C LEU A 364 16.42 -29.33 9.65
N ASN A 365 16.48 -30.64 9.89
CA ASN A 365 15.43 -31.59 9.49
C ASN A 365 15.07 -31.52 8.00
N GLY A 366 16.06 -31.46 7.11
CA GLY A 366 15.86 -31.35 5.66
C GLY A 366 15.80 -29.91 5.13
N PHE A 367 15.67 -28.92 6.00
CA PHE A 367 15.75 -27.50 5.62
C PHE A 367 17.20 -27.02 5.69
N ALA A 368 17.79 -26.76 4.53
CA ALA A 368 19.21 -26.36 4.39
C ALA A 368 19.27 -24.94 3.74
N PRO A 369 19.18 -23.85 4.53
CA PRO A 369 19.24 -22.50 4.01
C PRO A 369 20.62 -22.20 3.40
N GLN A 370 20.61 -21.44 2.32
CA GLN A 370 21.82 -20.94 1.66
C GLN A 370 21.75 -19.43 1.50
N ASN A 371 22.88 -18.75 1.59
CA ASN A 371 22.99 -17.36 1.24
C ASN A 371 22.81 -17.19 -0.29
N PHE A 372 22.42 -15.99 -0.73
CA PHE A 372 22.14 -15.72 -2.14
C PHE A 372 23.39 -15.92 -3.03
N ASP A 373 24.56 -15.54 -2.52
CA ASP A 373 25.87 -15.73 -3.16
C ASP A 373 26.43 -17.15 -3.04
N ARG A 374 25.72 -18.04 -2.32
CA ARG A 374 26.13 -19.42 -2.01
C ARG A 374 27.45 -19.53 -1.24
N GLN A 375 27.87 -18.44 -0.58
CA GLN A 375 29.02 -18.42 0.30
C GLN A 375 28.63 -18.45 1.77
N TYR A 376 29.58 -18.84 2.62
CA TYR A 376 29.46 -18.84 4.07
C TYR A 376 30.62 -18.03 4.65
N TYR A 377 30.35 -17.22 5.66
CA TYR A 377 31.32 -16.29 6.24
C TYR A 377 31.74 -16.68 7.66
N GLY A 378 31.25 -17.82 8.16
CA GLY A 378 31.56 -18.36 9.48
C GLY A 378 30.82 -17.66 10.59
N ALA A 379 31.15 -16.42 10.85
CA ALA A 379 30.50 -15.53 11.82
C ALA A 379 30.35 -14.13 11.25
N VAL A 380 29.18 -13.51 11.41
CA VAL A 380 28.90 -12.17 10.88
C VAL A 380 28.19 -11.34 11.94
N PRO A 381 28.59 -10.08 12.19
CA PRO A 381 27.82 -9.19 13.05
C PRO A 381 26.36 -9.06 12.61
N ALA A 382 25.41 -9.00 13.54
CA ALA A 382 23.99 -9.04 13.27
C ALA A 382 23.51 -7.86 12.40
N ASP A 383 24.06 -6.65 12.62
CA ASP A 383 23.82 -5.45 11.79
C ASP A 383 24.30 -5.65 10.35
N GLU A 384 25.50 -6.21 10.16
CA GLU A 384 26.05 -6.52 8.84
C GLU A 384 25.24 -7.64 8.15
N ALA A 385 24.87 -8.69 8.89
CA ALA A 385 24.04 -9.78 8.37
C ALA A 385 22.67 -9.26 7.88
N LEU A 386 22.09 -8.29 8.59
CA LEU A 386 20.87 -7.61 8.17
C LEU A 386 21.10 -6.76 6.91
N ALA A 387 22.14 -5.92 6.89
CA ALA A 387 22.48 -5.03 5.76
C ALA A 387 22.74 -5.84 4.48
N ARG A 388 23.46 -6.94 4.58
CA ARG A 388 23.75 -7.86 3.47
C ARG A 388 22.60 -8.83 3.18
N SER A 389 21.58 -8.83 4.02
CA SER A 389 20.41 -9.71 3.89
C SER A 389 20.75 -11.20 3.88
N LEU A 390 21.76 -11.62 4.65
CA LEU A 390 22.18 -13.01 4.71
C LEU A 390 21.03 -13.91 5.22
N ASN A 391 20.91 -15.09 4.62
CA ASN A 391 19.83 -16.02 4.91
C ASN A 391 20.12 -16.90 6.13
N VAL A 392 21.34 -17.42 6.19
CA VAL A 392 21.73 -18.38 7.24
C VAL A 392 21.72 -17.71 8.61
N PRO A 393 22.34 -16.52 8.83
CA PRO A 393 22.25 -15.83 10.11
C PRO A 393 20.81 -15.47 10.51
N ALA A 394 19.96 -15.09 9.54
CA ALA A 394 18.57 -14.79 9.82
C ALA A 394 17.76 -16.01 10.28
N VAL A 395 18.06 -17.19 9.75
CA VAL A 395 17.46 -18.46 10.19
C VAL A 395 17.93 -18.83 11.60
N PHE A 396 19.21 -18.66 11.90
CA PHE A 396 19.73 -18.86 13.26
C PHE A 396 19.04 -17.91 14.25
N LEU A 397 18.93 -16.64 13.91
CA LEU A 397 18.26 -15.65 14.74
C LEU A 397 16.78 -16.00 14.95
N LEU A 398 16.06 -16.41 13.89
CA LEU A 398 14.65 -16.82 14.02
C LEU A 398 14.52 -18.07 14.90
N ARG A 399 15.44 -19.02 14.79
CA ARG A 399 15.46 -20.21 15.65
C ARG A 399 15.67 -19.86 17.12
N GLN A 400 16.57 -18.90 17.41
CA GLN A 400 16.84 -18.41 18.76
C GLN A 400 15.64 -17.61 19.32
N TYR A 401 15.07 -16.70 18.54
CA TYR A 401 13.91 -15.88 18.91
C TYR A 401 12.63 -16.70 19.08
N GLY A 402 12.48 -17.74 18.27
CA GLY A 402 11.32 -18.61 18.23
C GLY A 402 10.30 -18.23 17.14
N VAL A 403 9.95 -19.24 16.32
CA VAL A 403 8.96 -19.05 15.24
C VAL A 403 7.59 -18.59 15.75
N PRO A 404 7.02 -19.11 16.87
CA PRO A 404 5.75 -18.66 17.41
C PRO A 404 5.78 -17.19 17.83
N SER A 405 6.86 -16.74 18.48
CA SER A 405 7.02 -15.34 18.92
C SER A 405 7.08 -14.41 17.71
N PHE A 406 7.88 -14.74 16.71
CA PHE A 406 7.98 -13.94 15.49
C PHE A 406 6.69 -13.92 14.66
N HIS A 407 5.98 -15.04 14.62
CA HIS A 407 4.65 -15.10 14.01
C HIS A 407 3.67 -14.11 14.65
N SER A 408 3.68 -13.99 16.01
CA SER A 408 2.87 -12.97 16.72
C SER A 408 3.30 -11.56 16.33
N VAL A 409 4.61 -11.28 16.32
CA VAL A 409 5.17 -10.00 15.88
C VAL A 409 4.61 -9.57 14.52
N LEU A 410 4.57 -10.47 13.54
CA LEU A 410 4.08 -10.13 12.19
C LEU A 410 2.58 -9.85 12.15
N ARG A 411 1.78 -10.58 12.94
CA ARG A 411 0.35 -10.32 13.05
C ARG A 411 0.08 -8.98 13.75
N ASP A 412 0.80 -8.69 14.81
CA ASP A 412 0.71 -7.44 15.57
C ASP A 412 1.19 -6.24 14.74
N ALA A 413 2.09 -6.48 13.77
CA ALA A 413 2.47 -5.50 12.76
C ALA A 413 1.40 -5.25 11.68
N GLY A 414 0.26 -5.95 11.73
CA GLY A 414 -0.87 -5.75 10.82
C GLY A 414 -0.81 -6.55 9.51
N LEU A 415 0.04 -7.59 9.42
CA LEU A 415 0.11 -8.45 8.23
C LEU A 415 -1.05 -9.46 8.25
N SER A 416 -2.16 -9.11 7.61
CA SER A 416 -3.42 -9.87 7.65
C SER A 416 -3.34 -11.22 6.93
N THR A 417 -2.35 -11.40 6.07
CA THR A 417 -2.12 -12.63 5.28
C THR A 417 -1.43 -13.73 6.06
N ILE A 418 -0.88 -13.45 7.25
CA ILE A 418 -0.27 -14.43 8.15
C ILE A 418 -1.39 -15.18 8.89
N THR A 419 -2.01 -16.13 8.23
CA THR A 419 -3.21 -16.84 8.72
C THR A 419 -2.96 -18.27 9.16
N GLN A 420 -1.88 -18.91 8.70
CA GLN A 420 -1.53 -20.27 9.06
C GLN A 420 -0.85 -20.33 10.43
N THR A 421 -0.72 -21.54 10.98
CA THR A 421 -0.02 -21.75 12.28
C THR A 421 1.49 -21.50 12.15
N PRO A 422 2.19 -21.19 13.26
CA PRO A 422 3.65 -21.05 13.25
C PRO A 422 4.37 -22.27 12.68
N ASP A 423 3.91 -23.48 12.99
CA ASP A 423 4.51 -24.74 12.53
C ASP A 423 4.39 -24.92 11.00
N TYR A 424 3.32 -24.40 10.39
CA TYR A 424 3.18 -24.42 8.92
C TYR A 424 4.28 -23.63 8.24
N TYR A 425 4.62 -22.47 8.75
CA TYR A 425 5.66 -21.62 8.18
C TYR A 425 7.07 -22.12 8.55
N GLY A 426 7.26 -22.60 9.78
CA GLY A 426 8.54 -23.01 10.29
C GLY A 426 9.62 -21.94 10.10
N LEU A 427 10.87 -22.36 9.93
CA LEU A 427 12.00 -21.45 9.70
C LEU A 427 11.98 -20.77 8.32
N SER A 428 11.18 -21.28 7.37
CA SER A 428 11.02 -20.64 6.07
C SER A 428 10.31 -19.28 6.14
N LEU A 429 9.63 -18.98 7.25
CA LEU A 429 8.93 -17.70 7.51
C LEU A 429 9.81 -16.49 7.21
N ILE A 430 11.09 -16.52 7.60
CA ILE A 430 12.02 -15.40 7.42
C ILE A 430 12.65 -15.31 6.01
N LEU A 431 12.45 -16.32 5.17
CA LEU A 431 13.02 -16.43 3.83
C LEU A 431 11.95 -16.35 2.71
N GLY A 432 10.70 -15.98 3.04
CA GLY A 432 9.61 -15.86 2.08
C GLY A 432 8.63 -17.03 2.07
N GLY A 433 8.61 -17.86 3.11
CA GLY A 433 7.58 -18.88 3.33
C GLY A 433 6.20 -18.29 3.64
N ALA A 434 6.12 -17.01 3.89
CA ALA A 434 4.88 -16.26 4.07
C ALA A 434 4.62 -15.29 2.91
N GLU A 435 3.35 -14.95 2.70
CA GLU A 435 2.93 -13.91 1.77
C GLU A 435 2.46 -12.67 2.52
N ALA A 436 2.66 -11.50 1.94
CA ALA A 436 2.14 -10.24 2.43
C ALA A 436 1.74 -9.33 1.27
N ARG A 437 0.96 -8.28 1.58
CA ARG A 437 0.58 -7.24 0.63
C ARG A 437 1.52 -6.05 0.73
N LEU A 438 1.77 -5.40 -0.40
CA LEU A 438 2.65 -4.23 -0.42
C LEU A 438 2.13 -3.09 0.45
N ASP A 439 0.83 -2.83 0.42
CA ASP A 439 0.21 -1.78 1.24
C ASP A 439 0.35 -2.07 2.73
N GLU A 440 0.16 -3.33 3.18
CA GLU A 440 0.35 -3.74 4.57
C GLU A 440 1.83 -3.68 5.00
N ILE A 441 2.74 -4.17 4.17
CA ILE A 441 4.18 -4.08 4.41
C ILE A 441 4.61 -2.62 4.55
N THR A 442 4.19 -1.75 3.62
CA THR A 442 4.53 -0.33 3.67
C THR A 442 3.96 0.34 4.92
N ALA A 443 2.72 0.00 5.30
CA ALA A 443 2.10 0.50 6.53
C ALA A 443 2.81 0.00 7.80
N ALA A 444 3.22 -1.28 7.85
CA ALA A 444 3.97 -1.84 8.96
C ALA A 444 5.34 -1.15 9.14
N TYR A 445 6.04 -0.90 8.04
CA TYR A 445 7.30 -0.14 8.07
C TYR A 445 7.08 1.33 8.45
N SER A 446 5.98 1.97 8.00
CA SER A 446 5.63 3.33 8.45
C SER A 446 5.32 3.38 9.94
N ALA A 447 4.56 2.42 10.47
CA ALA A 447 4.32 2.28 11.91
C ALA A 447 5.62 2.04 12.70
N PHE A 448 6.55 1.28 12.12
CA PHE A 448 7.89 1.07 12.68
C PHE A 448 8.67 2.39 12.75
N VAL A 449 8.65 3.22 11.69
CA VAL A 449 9.26 4.56 11.71
C VAL A 449 8.65 5.45 12.78
N ARG A 450 7.31 5.46 12.91
CA ARG A 450 6.59 6.28 13.90
C ARG A 450 6.75 5.80 15.35
N GLY A 451 7.33 4.60 15.57
CA GLY A 451 7.44 4.00 16.89
C GLY A 451 6.14 3.43 17.46
N GLU A 452 5.18 3.15 16.58
CA GLU A 452 3.90 2.53 16.93
C GLU A 452 3.95 1.00 16.88
N ALA A 453 5.03 0.43 16.35
CA ALA A 453 5.19 -1.02 16.25
C ALA A 453 5.50 -1.63 17.64
N PRO A 454 4.66 -2.54 18.15
CA PRO A 454 4.78 -3.05 19.53
C PRO A 454 6.01 -3.94 19.75
N PHE A 455 6.60 -4.46 18.69
CA PHE A 455 7.73 -5.36 18.72
C PHE A 455 9.10 -4.66 18.81
N THR A 456 9.14 -3.34 18.97
CA THR A 456 10.40 -2.58 19.05
C THR A 456 10.30 -1.48 20.10
N ASP A 457 11.45 -1.06 20.61
CA ASP A 457 11.61 0.19 21.36
C ASP A 457 12.36 1.24 20.51
N SER A 458 12.59 2.41 21.07
CA SER A 458 13.22 3.53 20.37
C SER A 458 14.65 3.21 19.93
N LEU A 459 15.42 2.50 20.76
CA LEU A 459 16.82 2.21 20.51
C LEU A 459 17.01 1.02 19.56
N ALA A 460 16.23 -0.07 19.72
CA ALA A 460 16.22 -1.20 18.77
C ALA A 460 15.82 -0.73 17.36
N ARG A 461 14.83 0.20 17.27
CA ARG A 461 14.43 0.84 16.03
C ARG A 461 15.58 1.63 15.40
N TRP A 462 16.25 2.48 16.18
CA TRP A 462 17.37 3.29 15.70
C TRP A 462 18.51 2.41 15.16
N TYR A 463 18.94 1.37 15.91
CA TYR A 463 19.96 0.44 15.45
C TYR A 463 19.55 -0.29 14.16
N THR A 464 18.28 -0.62 14.02
CA THR A 464 17.76 -1.24 12.79
C THR A 464 17.91 -0.31 11.59
N PHE A 465 17.58 0.99 11.76
CA PHE A 465 17.72 1.97 10.66
C PHE A 465 19.19 2.28 10.36
N GLU A 466 20.07 2.32 11.36
CA GLU A 466 21.51 2.45 11.13
C GLU A 466 22.06 1.27 10.31
N ALA A 467 21.70 0.03 10.66
CA ALA A 467 22.07 -1.15 9.87
C ALA A 467 21.52 -1.08 8.43
N LEU A 468 20.27 -0.67 8.25
CA LEU A 468 19.64 -0.58 6.93
C LEU A 468 20.13 0.61 6.09
N LYS A 469 20.73 1.63 6.68
CA LYS A 469 21.40 2.72 5.97
C LYS A 469 22.61 2.21 5.17
N GLU A 470 23.28 1.18 5.69
CA GLU A 470 24.50 0.61 5.11
C GLU A 470 24.26 -0.34 3.92
N VAL A 471 23.02 -0.63 3.57
CA VAL A 471 22.68 -1.46 2.40
C VAL A 471 23.19 -0.81 1.11
N ASN A 472 23.90 -1.57 0.30
CA ASN A 472 24.45 -1.09 -0.98
C ASN A 472 23.33 -0.64 -1.92
N ARG A 473 23.49 0.55 -2.51
CA ARG A 473 22.52 1.14 -3.44
C ARG A 473 22.72 0.65 -4.86
N PRO A 474 21.65 0.45 -5.63
CA PRO A 474 21.75 0.16 -7.05
C PRO A 474 22.49 1.28 -7.76
N ASP A 475 23.42 0.93 -8.65
CA ASP A 475 24.14 1.85 -9.54
C ASP A 475 24.91 3.02 -8.84
N GLN A 476 25.07 2.97 -7.53
CA GLN A 476 25.73 4.00 -6.71
C GLN A 476 26.72 3.39 -5.73
N LEU A 477 27.78 2.75 -6.22
CA LEU A 477 28.79 2.11 -5.36
C LEU A 477 29.48 3.08 -4.40
N ASP A 478 29.66 4.33 -4.82
CA ASP A 478 30.34 5.38 -4.05
C ASP A 478 29.38 6.32 -3.29
N TRP A 479 28.11 5.93 -3.13
CA TRP A 479 27.10 6.81 -2.51
C TRP A 479 27.50 7.35 -1.13
N ARG A 480 28.31 6.60 -0.37
CA ARG A 480 28.82 7.00 0.95
C ARG A 480 29.75 8.22 0.89
N LEU A 481 30.39 8.44 -0.26
CA LEU A 481 31.32 9.53 -0.50
C LEU A 481 30.62 10.80 -1.02
N ILE A 482 29.37 10.69 -1.46
CA ILE A 482 28.62 11.78 -2.09
C ILE A 482 27.70 12.42 -1.03
N ARG A 483 28.06 13.61 -0.52
CA ARG A 483 27.28 14.30 0.53
C ARG A 483 25.86 14.69 0.12
N SER A 484 25.59 14.87 -1.17
CA SER A 484 24.28 15.24 -1.70
C SER A 484 23.31 14.06 -1.89
N VAL A 485 23.75 12.83 -1.65
CA VAL A 485 22.87 11.66 -1.76
C VAL A 485 21.97 11.56 -0.54
N ARG A 486 20.66 11.51 -0.79
CA ARG A 486 19.64 11.40 0.26
C ARG A 486 19.83 10.12 1.09
N LYS A 487 19.85 10.26 2.39
CA LYS A 487 19.91 9.12 3.31
C LYS A 487 18.55 8.38 3.31
N ALA A 488 18.58 7.08 3.26
CA ALA A 488 17.43 6.23 3.45
C ALA A 488 17.85 4.91 4.09
N ALA A 489 17.14 4.48 5.09
CA ALA A 489 17.17 3.07 5.51
C ALA A 489 16.35 2.28 4.51
N TRP A 490 16.87 1.19 3.95
CA TRP A 490 16.10 0.45 2.99
C TRP A 490 16.36 -1.05 3.01
N LYS A 491 15.35 -1.82 2.61
CA LYS A 491 15.43 -3.29 2.60
C LYS A 491 14.89 -3.85 1.29
N THR A 492 15.62 -4.82 0.76
CA THR A 492 15.17 -5.59 -0.40
C THR A 492 14.60 -6.94 0.01
N GLY A 493 13.67 -7.44 -0.79
CA GLY A 493 13.19 -8.81 -0.76
C GLY A 493 13.26 -9.42 -2.16
N THR A 494 13.57 -10.70 -2.23
CA THR A 494 13.51 -11.49 -3.46
C THR A 494 12.95 -12.86 -3.09
N SER A 495 11.86 -13.27 -3.72
CA SER A 495 11.26 -14.58 -3.45
C SER A 495 12.02 -15.71 -4.15
N TYR A 496 11.84 -16.90 -3.62
CA TYR A 496 12.36 -18.12 -4.26
C TYR A 496 11.78 -18.28 -5.68
N GLY A 497 12.65 -18.59 -6.63
CA GLY A 497 12.27 -18.71 -8.05
C GLY A 497 12.12 -17.39 -8.77
N PHE A 498 12.60 -16.26 -8.20
CA PHE A 498 12.63 -14.96 -8.84
C PHE A 498 11.24 -14.47 -9.32
N ARG A 499 10.21 -14.62 -8.48
CA ARG A 499 8.82 -14.24 -8.79
C ARG A 499 8.47 -12.84 -8.30
N ASP A 500 9.00 -12.47 -7.13
CA ASP A 500 8.67 -11.26 -6.43
C ASP A 500 9.94 -10.51 -6.04
N ALA A 501 10.01 -9.25 -6.38
CA ALA A 501 11.09 -8.35 -6.02
C ALA A 501 10.52 -7.16 -5.24
N TRP A 502 11.05 -6.90 -4.05
CA TRP A 502 10.62 -5.87 -3.14
C TRP A 502 11.72 -4.86 -2.86
N ALA A 503 11.32 -3.63 -2.65
CA ALA A 503 12.15 -2.62 -2.00
C ALA A 503 11.28 -1.77 -1.08
N VAL A 504 11.68 -1.61 0.17
CA VAL A 504 11.05 -0.67 1.10
C VAL A 504 12.11 0.31 1.58
N GLY A 505 11.86 1.59 1.37
CA GLY A 505 12.73 2.69 1.79
C GLY A 505 12.04 3.53 2.88
N MET A 506 12.81 3.95 3.86
CA MET A 506 12.35 4.73 5.00
C MET A 506 13.23 5.95 5.20
N THR A 507 12.57 7.07 5.42
CA THR A 507 13.15 8.31 5.94
C THR A 507 12.33 8.72 7.16
N PRO A 508 12.74 9.68 7.98
CA PRO A 508 11.88 10.21 9.04
C PRO A 508 10.51 10.68 8.54
N ALA A 509 10.45 11.27 7.34
CA ALA A 509 9.23 11.85 6.78
C ALA A 509 8.37 10.86 5.99
N TYR A 510 8.97 9.91 5.25
CA TYR A 510 8.23 9.05 4.31
C TYR A 510 8.69 7.60 4.36
N THR A 511 7.72 6.70 4.11
CA THR A 511 7.96 5.28 3.85
C THR A 511 7.47 4.95 2.45
N ILE A 512 8.33 4.29 1.65
CA ILE A 512 8.10 3.97 0.24
C ILE A 512 8.19 2.45 0.09
N GLY A 513 7.12 1.81 -0.34
CA GLY A 513 7.11 0.41 -0.72
C GLY A 513 7.02 0.25 -2.25
N VAL A 514 7.83 -0.62 -2.82
CA VAL A 514 7.80 -0.98 -4.25
C VAL A 514 7.86 -2.49 -4.39
N TRP A 515 7.04 -3.00 -5.31
CA TRP A 515 7.08 -4.38 -5.76
C TRP A 515 7.21 -4.44 -7.28
N ALA A 516 7.98 -5.41 -7.81
CA ALA A 516 8.11 -5.70 -9.23
C ALA A 516 8.09 -7.21 -9.48
N GLY A 517 7.47 -7.62 -10.59
CA GLY A 517 7.34 -9.02 -10.96
C GLY A 517 6.31 -9.23 -12.06
N ASN A 518 5.62 -10.36 -12.01
CA ASN A 518 4.51 -10.65 -12.91
C ASN A 518 3.25 -11.02 -12.11
N ALA A 519 2.11 -10.41 -12.44
CA ALA A 519 0.83 -10.62 -11.75
C ALA A 519 0.44 -12.11 -11.69
N GLN A 520 0.82 -12.87 -12.71
CA GLN A 520 0.55 -14.31 -12.84
C GLN A 520 1.55 -15.19 -12.06
N GLY A 521 2.56 -14.60 -11.39
CA GLY A 521 3.54 -15.32 -10.59
C GLY A 521 4.63 -16.04 -11.39
N GLN A 522 4.86 -15.65 -12.64
CA GLN A 522 5.97 -16.17 -13.44
C GLN A 522 7.30 -15.64 -12.89
N GLY A 523 8.25 -16.54 -12.64
CA GLY A 523 9.61 -16.17 -12.27
C GLY A 523 10.43 -15.74 -13.47
N VAL A 524 11.26 -14.71 -13.28
CA VAL A 524 12.19 -14.20 -14.30
C VAL A 524 13.61 -14.28 -13.75
N PRO A 525 14.52 -15.04 -14.38
CA PRO A 525 15.90 -15.10 -13.92
C PRO A 525 16.53 -13.71 -13.82
N GLY A 526 17.13 -13.41 -12.66
CA GLY A 526 17.72 -12.08 -12.41
C GLY A 526 16.76 -11.03 -11.84
N LEU A 527 15.48 -11.33 -11.66
CA LEU A 527 14.54 -10.48 -10.92
C LEU A 527 14.96 -10.43 -9.43
N THR A 528 15.58 -9.35 -9.03
CA THR A 528 15.96 -9.12 -7.63
C THR A 528 15.48 -7.76 -7.16
N GLY A 529 15.21 -7.65 -5.85
CA GLY A 529 14.77 -6.39 -5.26
C GLY A 529 15.75 -5.24 -5.52
N ALA A 530 17.04 -5.51 -5.45
CA ALA A 530 18.08 -4.50 -5.70
C ALA A 530 18.11 -3.99 -7.15
N ARG A 531 17.90 -4.88 -8.12
CA ARG A 531 17.99 -4.53 -9.55
C ARG A 531 16.72 -3.92 -10.11
N THR A 532 15.55 -4.30 -9.58
CA THR A 532 14.25 -3.94 -10.17
C THR A 532 13.47 -2.95 -9.31
N ALA A 533 13.04 -3.33 -8.12
CA ALA A 533 12.24 -2.50 -7.23
C ALA A 533 13.05 -1.36 -6.57
N GLY A 534 14.34 -1.60 -6.27
CA GLY A 534 15.23 -0.62 -5.63
C GLY A 534 15.39 0.68 -6.42
N PRO A 535 15.76 0.65 -7.71
CA PRO A 535 15.88 1.86 -8.52
C PRO A 535 14.60 2.70 -8.54
N VAL A 536 13.42 2.05 -8.62
CA VAL A 536 12.13 2.73 -8.61
C VAL A 536 11.86 3.38 -7.26
N MET A 537 12.18 2.70 -6.16
CA MET A 537 12.06 3.25 -4.81
C MET A 537 12.91 4.51 -4.65
N PHE A 538 14.15 4.53 -5.18
CA PHE A 538 14.99 5.72 -5.17
C PHE A 538 14.51 6.81 -6.13
N ASP A 539 13.96 6.47 -7.31
CA ASP A 539 13.31 7.43 -8.18
C ASP A 539 12.16 8.13 -7.46
N ILE A 540 11.30 7.37 -6.76
CA ILE A 540 10.20 7.92 -5.97
C ILE A 540 10.73 8.79 -4.80
N LEU A 541 11.76 8.33 -4.10
CA LEU A 541 12.40 9.11 -3.04
C LEU A 541 12.85 10.49 -3.55
N ASN A 542 13.37 10.56 -4.76
CA ASN A 542 13.81 11.81 -5.38
C ASN A 542 12.67 12.74 -5.80
N LEU A 543 11.43 12.25 -5.93
CA LEU A 543 10.23 13.06 -6.18
C LEU A 543 9.69 13.73 -4.91
N LEU A 544 10.05 13.21 -3.73
CA LEU A 544 9.58 13.72 -2.45
C LEU A 544 10.35 14.99 -2.02
N PRO A 545 9.79 15.83 -1.16
CA PRO A 545 10.47 16.99 -0.63
C PRO A 545 11.85 16.65 -0.06
N MET A 546 12.83 17.51 -0.28
CA MET A 546 14.19 17.33 0.25
C MET A 546 14.18 17.53 1.76
N SER A 547 14.81 16.59 2.48
CA SER A 547 15.13 16.71 3.88
C SER A 547 16.46 16.02 4.14
N ASP A 548 17.34 16.69 4.88
CA ASP A 548 18.62 16.13 5.33
C ASP A 548 18.48 15.45 6.70
N GLU A 549 17.28 15.44 7.27
CA GLU A 549 17.00 14.82 8.55
C GLU A 549 17.25 13.32 8.53
N TRP A 550 17.87 12.83 9.58
CA TRP A 550 18.09 11.42 9.86
C TRP A 550 17.52 11.07 11.23
N PHE A 551 17.33 9.80 11.48
CA PHE A 551 16.83 9.32 12.77
C PHE A 551 17.82 9.65 13.88
N SER A 552 17.37 10.41 14.87
CA SER A 552 18.19 10.79 16.04
C SER A 552 18.38 9.59 16.96
N MET A 553 19.59 9.42 17.48
CA MET A 553 19.88 8.39 18.48
C MET A 553 19.06 8.67 19.75
N PRO A 554 18.26 7.72 20.25
CA PRO A 554 17.55 7.88 21.52
C PRO A 554 18.52 7.94 22.70
N SER A 555 18.07 8.61 23.76
CA SER A 555 18.82 8.64 25.05
C SER A 555 18.37 7.56 26.03
N GLU A 556 17.26 6.90 25.73
CA GLU A 556 16.68 5.82 26.55
C GLU A 556 17.40 4.50 26.28
N GLY A 557 17.78 3.80 27.34
CA GLY A 557 18.51 2.52 27.27
C GLY A 557 19.44 2.35 28.47
N SER A 558 20.26 1.34 28.42
CA SER A 558 21.26 1.02 29.44
C SER A 558 22.66 0.98 28.86
N TRP A 559 23.62 1.58 29.53
CA TRP A 559 25.03 1.46 29.15
C TRP A 559 25.55 0.10 29.57
N ALA A 560 26.19 -0.59 28.67
CA ALA A 560 26.83 -1.88 28.90
C ALA A 560 28.18 -1.98 28.20
N ASP A 561 29.12 -2.72 28.82
CA ASP A 561 30.37 -3.07 28.16
C ASP A 561 30.15 -4.22 27.21
N VAL A 562 30.41 -3.99 25.94
CA VAL A 562 30.22 -4.92 24.84
C VAL A 562 31.58 -5.36 24.30
N CYS A 563 31.76 -6.65 24.09
CA CYS A 563 32.97 -7.21 23.51
C CYS A 563 33.16 -6.69 22.07
N THR A 564 34.30 -6.06 21.79
CA THR A 564 34.59 -5.48 20.46
C THR A 564 34.72 -6.52 19.35
N ALA A 565 35.07 -7.77 19.68
CA ALA A 565 35.24 -8.85 18.69
C ALA A 565 33.94 -9.61 18.41
N SER A 566 33.13 -9.88 19.45
CA SER A 566 31.94 -10.73 19.29
C SER A 566 30.62 -9.97 19.34
N GLY A 567 30.62 -8.72 19.78
CA GLY A 567 29.39 -7.95 19.96
C GLY A 567 28.44 -8.44 21.05
N HIS A 568 28.84 -9.41 21.88
CA HIS A 568 28.13 -9.87 23.09
C HIS A 568 28.49 -9.01 24.29
N LEU A 569 27.77 -9.15 25.40
CA LEU A 569 28.18 -8.56 26.68
C LEU A 569 29.62 -8.99 27.01
N ALA A 570 30.44 -8.06 27.44
CA ALA A 570 31.84 -8.34 27.69
C ALA A 570 32.04 -9.27 28.90
N GLY A 571 32.81 -10.34 28.71
CA GLY A 571 33.35 -11.16 29.78
C GLY A 571 34.67 -10.58 30.33
N VAL A 572 35.22 -11.22 31.34
CA VAL A 572 36.46 -10.77 32.04
C VAL A 572 37.67 -10.65 31.11
N ASP A 573 37.75 -11.55 30.12
CA ASP A 573 38.88 -11.64 29.18
C ASP A 573 38.64 -10.80 27.90
N CYS A 574 37.52 -10.06 27.80
CA CYS A 574 37.17 -9.32 26.62
C CYS A 574 37.81 -7.92 26.58
N LYS A 575 38.26 -7.55 25.40
CA LYS A 575 38.40 -6.12 25.08
C LYS A 575 37.02 -5.55 24.83
N SER A 576 36.60 -4.55 25.58
CA SER A 576 35.25 -4.01 25.55
C SER A 576 35.20 -2.56 25.12
N GLU A 577 34.01 -2.14 24.62
CA GLU A 577 33.61 -0.76 24.46
C GLU A 577 32.24 -0.53 25.13
N SER A 578 32.06 0.67 25.68
CA SER A 578 30.76 1.01 26.29
C SER A 578 29.76 1.41 25.23
N MET A 579 28.61 0.77 25.22
CA MET A 579 27.55 0.94 24.22
C MET A 579 26.19 1.15 24.91
N LEU A 580 25.38 2.05 24.38
CA LEU A 580 23.99 2.22 24.81
C LEU A 580 23.14 1.15 24.13
N ILE A 581 22.53 0.25 24.91
CA ILE A 581 21.76 -0.89 24.42
C ILE A 581 20.32 -0.85 24.96
N PRO A 582 19.34 -1.50 24.29
CA PRO A 582 18.02 -1.75 24.89
C PRO A 582 18.18 -2.39 26.26
N SER A 583 17.38 -1.98 27.25
CA SER A 583 17.60 -2.38 28.65
C SER A 583 17.54 -3.90 28.87
N ALA A 584 16.71 -4.61 28.11
CA ALA A 584 16.69 -6.09 28.13
C ALA A 584 18.02 -6.71 27.63
N GLY A 585 18.84 -5.96 26.91
CA GLY A 585 20.15 -6.41 26.46
C GLY A 585 21.15 -6.65 27.60
N LEU A 586 20.87 -6.17 28.81
CA LEU A 586 21.68 -6.50 30.01
C LEU A 586 21.56 -7.99 30.39
N ASP A 587 20.48 -8.65 29.97
CA ASP A 587 20.26 -10.08 30.21
C ASP A 587 20.72 -10.93 29.01
N SER A 588 21.36 -10.33 27.99
CA SER A 588 21.88 -11.03 26.82
C SER A 588 23.04 -11.97 27.23
N GLU A 589 23.26 -12.97 26.39
CA GLU A 589 24.34 -13.94 26.59
C GLU A 589 25.72 -13.24 26.63
N PRO A 590 26.53 -13.47 27.68
CA PRO A 590 27.88 -12.93 27.74
C PRO A 590 28.81 -13.60 26.72
N CYS A 591 29.86 -12.89 26.36
CA CYS A 591 30.85 -13.40 25.40
C CYS A 591 31.54 -14.66 25.92
N HIS A 592 31.43 -15.74 25.14
CA HIS A 592 32.07 -17.01 25.39
C HIS A 592 33.16 -17.36 24.35
N TYR A 593 33.49 -16.40 23.48
CA TYR A 593 34.49 -16.57 22.41
C TYR A 593 35.90 -16.15 22.82
N HIS A 594 36.14 -15.74 24.07
CA HIS A 594 37.46 -15.43 24.57
C HIS A 594 37.96 -16.54 25.52
N ASN A 595 39.19 -16.96 25.29
CA ASN A 595 39.90 -17.88 26.16
C ASN A 595 41.30 -17.29 26.45
N SER A 596 41.57 -16.97 27.72
CA SER A 596 42.83 -16.34 28.14
C SER A 596 43.21 -15.08 27.31
N GLY A 597 42.24 -14.27 26.95
CA GLY A 597 42.41 -13.04 26.16
C GLY A 597 42.53 -13.23 24.65
N GLU A 598 42.54 -14.48 24.16
CA GLU A 598 42.50 -14.78 22.70
C GLU A 598 41.05 -14.97 22.23
N PHE A 599 40.71 -14.36 21.09
CA PHE A 599 39.38 -14.51 20.43
C PHE A 599 39.41 -15.81 19.62
N VAL A 600 38.56 -16.75 20.01
CA VAL A 600 38.51 -18.12 19.44
C VAL A 600 37.07 -18.44 19.06
N LEU A 601 36.86 -18.69 17.78
CA LEU A 601 35.57 -19.13 17.26
C LEU A 601 35.47 -20.68 17.33
N PRO A 602 34.23 -21.24 17.41
CA PRO A 602 34.03 -22.66 17.21
C PRO A 602 34.61 -23.14 15.88
N PRO A 603 35.15 -24.35 15.78
CA PRO A 603 35.89 -24.82 14.59
C PRO A 603 35.12 -24.66 13.28
N ALA A 604 33.83 -24.97 13.27
CA ALA A 604 32.99 -24.82 12.07
C ALA A 604 32.82 -23.32 11.64
N MET A 605 32.71 -22.41 12.60
CA MET A 605 32.65 -20.99 12.30
C MET A 605 34.01 -20.47 11.84
N GLU A 606 35.09 -20.88 12.54
CA GLU A 606 36.45 -20.49 12.23
C GLU A 606 36.86 -20.88 10.80
N TRP A 607 36.53 -22.11 10.35
CA TRP A 607 36.82 -22.59 9.01
C TRP A 607 36.33 -21.66 7.90
N TYR A 608 35.11 -21.16 8.03
CA TYR A 608 34.53 -20.21 7.06
C TYR A 608 34.90 -18.77 7.34
N TYR A 609 35.32 -18.43 8.56
CA TYR A 609 35.69 -17.06 8.96
C TYR A 609 37.08 -16.65 8.48
N ARG A 610 38.07 -17.54 8.65
CA ARG A 610 39.48 -17.28 8.30
C ARG A 610 39.72 -16.80 6.87
N PRO A 611 39.10 -17.33 5.83
CA PRO A 611 39.31 -16.85 4.46
C PRO A 611 38.91 -15.39 4.22
N HIS A 612 37.99 -14.86 5.05
CA HIS A 612 37.47 -13.49 4.95
C HIS A 612 38.14 -12.54 5.96
N HIS A 613 38.88 -13.10 6.96
CA HIS A 613 39.54 -12.37 8.06
C HIS A 613 40.98 -12.82 8.21
N PRO A 614 41.89 -12.33 7.33
CA PRO A 614 43.32 -12.71 7.39
C PRO A 614 44.01 -12.34 8.71
N GLU A 615 43.47 -11.34 9.42
CA GLU A 615 43.94 -10.85 10.72
C GLU A 615 43.60 -11.82 11.87
N TYR A 616 42.68 -12.75 11.66
CA TYR A 616 42.25 -13.71 12.69
C TYR A 616 43.29 -14.79 12.90
N THR A 617 43.88 -14.83 14.09
CA THR A 617 44.97 -15.78 14.43
C THR A 617 44.47 -17.10 15.01
N GLY A 618 43.22 -17.12 15.53
CA GLY A 618 42.67 -18.30 16.20
C GLY A 618 43.39 -18.66 17.50
N ALA A 619 43.08 -19.81 18.08
CA ALA A 619 43.76 -20.31 19.25
C ALA A 619 45.18 -20.83 18.88
N LYS A 620 46.20 -20.39 19.59
CA LYS A 620 47.56 -20.89 19.45
C LYS A 620 47.72 -22.34 19.97
N LYS A 621 46.84 -22.74 20.91
CA LYS A 621 46.71 -24.12 21.44
C LYS A 621 45.23 -24.37 21.74
N ALA A 622 44.56 -25.15 20.88
CA ALA A 622 43.28 -25.76 21.26
C ALA A 622 43.52 -26.90 22.21
N THR A 623 43.07 -26.80 23.44
CA THR A 623 43.11 -27.89 24.43
C THR A 623 41.67 -28.33 24.70
N GLY A 624 41.36 -29.62 24.41
CA GLY A 624 40.07 -30.23 24.75
C GLY A 624 39.16 -30.56 23.59
N ASP A 625 37.93 -30.98 23.88
CA ASP A 625 36.89 -31.47 22.94
C ASP A 625 36.48 -30.51 21.82
N ALA A 626 36.86 -29.22 21.91
CA ALA A 626 36.54 -28.21 20.96
C ALA A 626 37.53 -28.06 19.78
N ALA A 627 38.61 -28.83 19.72
CA ALA A 627 39.63 -28.71 18.67
C ALA A 627 39.10 -29.10 17.27
N VAL A 628 38.13 -29.99 17.21
CA VAL A 628 37.50 -30.48 15.99
C VAL A 628 36.00 -30.49 16.10
N GLN A 629 35.28 -30.18 14.99
CA GLN A 629 33.81 -30.15 14.94
C GLN A 629 33.32 -30.64 13.56
N PHE A 630 32.20 -31.38 13.54
CA PHE A 630 31.53 -31.71 12.30
C PHE A 630 30.78 -30.47 11.73
N ILE A 631 31.00 -30.20 10.44
CA ILE A 631 30.22 -29.27 9.65
C ILE A 631 28.99 -30.00 9.09
N TYR A 632 29.18 -31.21 8.57
CA TYR A 632 28.13 -32.05 8.00
C TYR A 632 28.47 -33.53 8.16
N PRO A 633 27.49 -34.39 8.55
CA PRO A 633 26.14 -34.03 8.96
C PRO A 633 26.11 -33.42 10.36
N GLN A 634 24.96 -32.83 10.71
CA GLN A 634 24.70 -32.46 12.09
C GLN A 634 24.17 -33.63 12.91
N ASN A 635 24.31 -33.54 14.23
CA ASN A 635 23.88 -34.61 15.13
C ASN A 635 22.35 -34.81 15.01
N GLY A 636 21.92 -36.05 14.78
CA GLY A 636 20.51 -36.41 14.56
C GLY A 636 20.01 -36.23 13.13
N ALA A 637 20.86 -35.87 12.16
CA ALA A 637 20.45 -35.70 10.78
C ALA A 637 19.95 -37.01 10.14
N VAL A 638 18.94 -36.90 9.29
CA VAL A 638 18.47 -37.99 8.40
C VAL A 638 19.00 -37.72 7.01
N LEU A 639 19.75 -38.62 6.44
CA LEU A 639 20.40 -38.52 5.14
C LEU A 639 19.71 -39.45 4.13
N SER A 640 19.41 -38.90 2.94
CA SER A 640 19.05 -39.74 1.78
C SER A 640 20.23 -39.79 0.82
N LEU A 641 20.69 -40.96 0.50
CA LEU A 641 21.80 -41.14 -0.44
C LEU A 641 21.29 -40.98 -1.88
N PRO A 642 21.95 -40.17 -2.74
CA PRO A 642 21.59 -40.08 -4.14
C PRO A 642 21.71 -41.43 -4.83
N ARG A 643 20.75 -41.76 -5.71
CA ARG A 643 20.80 -42.98 -6.55
C ARG A 643 20.92 -42.55 -8.00
N GLN A 644 21.87 -43.15 -8.71
CA GLN A 644 21.94 -42.99 -10.18
C GLN A 644 20.75 -43.68 -10.86
N LEU A 645 20.45 -43.30 -12.08
CA LEU A 645 19.46 -44.01 -12.91
C LEU A 645 19.73 -45.51 -13.07
N SER A 646 20.97 -45.91 -12.92
CA SER A 646 21.41 -47.32 -12.89
C SER A 646 21.10 -48.07 -11.58
N GLY A 647 20.52 -47.37 -10.56
CA GLY A 647 20.25 -47.93 -9.25
C GLY A 647 21.47 -47.95 -8.29
N LYS A 648 22.65 -47.51 -8.73
CA LYS A 648 23.83 -47.43 -7.89
C LYS A 648 23.73 -46.31 -6.91
N VAL A 649 23.96 -46.55 -5.61
CA VAL A 649 23.97 -45.53 -4.57
C VAL A 649 25.27 -44.73 -4.67
N GLU A 650 25.13 -43.38 -4.73
CA GLU A 650 26.26 -42.46 -4.65
C GLU A 650 26.58 -42.13 -3.19
N GLY A 651 27.86 -41.83 -2.90
CA GLY A 651 28.26 -41.40 -1.57
C GLY A 651 27.85 -39.96 -1.27
N VAL A 652 27.79 -39.63 0.00
CA VAL A 652 27.66 -38.29 0.53
C VAL A 652 28.99 -37.81 1.08
N VAL A 653 29.31 -36.54 0.84
CA VAL A 653 30.54 -35.94 1.38
C VAL A 653 30.28 -35.48 2.81
N PHE A 654 30.97 -36.09 3.75
CA PHE A 654 31.02 -35.70 5.15
C PHE A 654 32.13 -34.67 5.36
N ARG A 655 31.89 -33.67 6.25
CA ARG A 655 32.81 -32.55 6.46
C ARG A 655 33.04 -32.29 7.93
N ALA A 656 34.31 -32.05 8.28
CA ALA A 656 34.71 -31.59 9.60
C ALA A 656 35.57 -30.33 9.48
N ALA A 657 35.67 -29.57 10.55
CA ALA A 657 36.58 -28.44 10.69
C ALA A 657 37.51 -28.69 11.88
N HIS A 658 38.72 -28.19 11.79
CA HIS A 658 39.72 -28.21 12.84
C HIS A 658 40.41 -26.85 13.00
N HIS A 659 40.80 -26.44 14.21
CA HIS A 659 41.50 -25.21 14.45
C HIS A 659 42.86 -25.09 13.78
N LYS A 660 43.61 -26.22 13.73
CA LYS A 660 44.88 -26.28 13.01
C LYS A 660 44.62 -26.56 11.55
N THR A 661 45.18 -25.75 10.66
CA THR A 661 44.99 -25.87 9.21
C THR A 661 45.62 -27.14 8.64
N ASP A 662 46.73 -27.61 9.22
CA ASP A 662 47.50 -28.77 8.81
C ASP A 662 47.23 -30.01 9.65
N ALA A 663 46.22 -30.01 10.52
CA ALA A 663 45.83 -31.14 11.33
C ALA A 663 45.51 -32.36 10.46
N LYS A 664 45.86 -33.52 10.94
CA LYS A 664 45.49 -34.80 10.36
C LYS A 664 44.30 -35.35 11.12
N LEU A 665 43.20 -35.67 10.41
CA LEU A 665 42.01 -36.31 10.99
C LEU A 665 41.86 -37.72 10.48
N TRP A 666 41.66 -38.66 11.42
CA TRP A 666 41.28 -40.03 11.15
C TRP A 666 39.77 -40.21 11.33
N TRP A 667 39.13 -40.73 10.30
CA TRP A 667 37.69 -40.90 10.23
C TRP A 667 37.29 -42.34 10.55
N HIS A 668 36.27 -42.49 11.42
CA HIS A 668 35.73 -43.77 11.82
C HIS A 668 34.21 -43.77 11.67
N LEU A 669 33.67 -44.66 10.83
CA LEU A 669 32.22 -44.88 10.71
C LEU A 669 31.83 -46.08 11.58
N ASP A 670 30.97 -45.87 12.54
CA ASP A 670 30.57 -46.79 13.61
C ASP A 670 31.77 -47.23 14.50
N ARG A 671 32.62 -48.02 14.06
CA ARG A 671 33.89 -48.39 14.71
C ARG A 671 34.97 -48.70 13.67
N ALA A 672 34.59 -48.71 12.40
CA ALA A 672 35.49 -49.01 11.30
C ALA A 672 36.28 -47.77 10.87
N TYR A 673 37.56 -47.85 10.73
CA TYR A 673 38.38 -46.82 10.11
C TYR A 673 38.03 -46.71 8.63
N VAL A 674 37.73 -45.52 8.16
CA VAL A 674 37.28 -45.25 6.77
C VAL A 674 38.23 -44.36 5.97
N GLY A 675 39.24 -43.77 6.63
CA GLY A 675 40.23 -42.95 5.95
C GLY A 675 40.80 -41.81 6.79
N GLU A 676 41.72 -41.06 6.19
CA GLU A 676 42.32 -39.87 6.80
C GLU A 676 42.27 -38.69 5.87
N THR A 677 42.29 -37.50 6.43
CA THR A 677 42.32 -36.22 5.68
C THR A 677 43.27 -35.23 6.34
N VAL A 678 43.94 -34.42 5.51
CA VAL A 678 44.81 -33.31 5.94
C VAL A 678 44.42 -32.06 5.14
N TYR A 679 44.51 -30.86 5.72
CA TYR A 679 44.13 -29.54 5.14
C TYR A 679 42.66 -29.39 4.84
N ARG A 680 42.06 -30.34 4.10
CA ARG A 680 40.65 -30.35 3.75
C ARG A 680 39.97 -31.57 4.27
N HIS A 681 39.18 -31.41 5.32
CA HIS A 681 38.56 -32.52 6.02
C HIS A 681 37.19 -32.87 5.41
N GLU A 682 37.22 -33.44 4.21
CA GLU A 682 36.07 -33.94 3.48
C GLU A 682 36.26 -35.43 3.16
N MET A 683 35.25 -36.25 3.46
CA MET A 683 35.26 -37.67 3.24
C MET A 683 33.99 -38.12 2.51
N LEU A 684 34.16 -38.77 1.35
CA LEU A 684 33.03 -39.34 0.62
C LEU A 684 32.75 -40.74 1.18
N LEU A 685 31.59 -40.96 1.78
CA LEU A 685 31.13 -42.21 2.34
C LEU A 685 29.75 -42.61 1.80
N SER A 686 29.49 -43.91 1.73
CA SER A 686 28.20 -44.49 1.32
C SER A 686 27.72 -45.47 2.41
N PRO A 687 27.29 -44.96 3.59
CA PRO A 687 26.81 -45.82 4.68
C PRO A 687 25.56 -46.61 4.24
N ALA A 688 25.36 -47.79 4.80
CA ALA A 688 24.12 -48.55 4.60
C ALA A 688 22.91 -47.85 5.23
N PRO A 689 21.66 -48.14 4.82
CA PRO A 689 20.50 -47.66 5.54
C PRO A 689 20.53 -48.05 7.02
N GLY A 690 20.20 -47.11 7.92
CA GLY A 690 20.22 -47.32 9.35
C GLY A 690 20.86 -46.19 10.13
N SER A 691 20.99 -46.34 11.45
CA SER A 691 21.62 -45.37 12.34
C SER A 691 23.12 -45.60 12.45
N HIS A 692 23.89 -44.53 12.29
CA HIS A 692 25.35 -44.53 12.27
C HIS A 692 25.95 -43.50 13.21
N VAL A 693 27.19 -43.75 13.63
CA VAL A 693 28.04 -42.79 14.36
C VAL A 693 29.31 -42.58 13.55
N LEU A 694 29.56 -41.34 13.14
CA LEU A 694 30.81 -40.94 12.51
C LEU A 694 31.68 -40.23 13.53
N THR A 695 32.91 -40.68 13.72
CA THR A 695 33.88 -40.09 14.65
C THR A 695 35.12 -39.66 13.88
N VAL A 696 35.63 -38.49 14.18
CA VAL A 696 36.95 -38.01 13.76
C VAL A 696 37.84 -37.84 14.96
N VAL A 697 39.11 -38.18 14.80
CA VAL A 697 40.15 -38.07 15.85
C VAL A 697 41.34 -37.36 15.22
N ASP A 698 41.94 -36.38 15.93
CA ASP A 698 43.17 -35.72 15.50
C ASP A 698 44.44 -36.39 16.07
N GLU A 699 45.60 -35.87 15.66
CA GLU A 699 46.92 -36.34 16.10
C GLU A 699 47.21 -36.07 17.58
N ASP A 700 46.49 -35.13 18.21
CA ASP A 700 46.60 -34.80 19.64
C ASP A 700 45.60 -35.63 20.50
N GLY A 701 44.77 -36.48 19.87
CA GLY A 701 43.77 -37.31 20.52
C GLY A 701 42.43 -36.64 20.78
N SER A 702 42.22 -35.38 20.29
CA SER A 702 40.94 -34.75 20.37
C SER A 702 39.96 -35.40 19.39
N ALA A 703 38.73 -35.66 19.83
CA ALA A 703 37.76 -36.39 19.02
C ALA A 703 36.40 -35.67 19.00
N ALA A 704 35.72 -35.75 17.87
CA ALA A 704 34.31 -35.34 17.75
C ALA A 704 33.52 -36.52 17.13
N SER A 705 32.27 -36.65 17.57
CA SER A 705 31.35 -37.67 17.05
C SER A 705 29.99 -37.07 16.68
N VAL A 706 29.41 -37.56 15.59
CA VAL A 706 28.07 -37.20 15.15
C VAL A 706 27.25 -38.46 14.89
N ARG A 707 25.99 -38.46 15.36
CA ARG A 707 25.00 -39.49 15.07
C ARG A 707 24.09 -39.02 13.93
N PHE A 708 23.82 -39.94 12.99
CA PHE A 708 22.92 -39.65 11.88
C PHE A 708 22.22 -40.95 11.44
N THR A 709 21.14 -40.82 10.69
CA THR A 709 20.39 -41.94 10.13
C THR A 709 20.39 -41.86 8.63
N VAL A 710 20.64 -42.96 7.92
CA VAL A 710 20.48 -43.06 6.47
C VAL A 710 19.11 -43.64 6.21
N ALA A 711 18.25 -42.88 5.47
CA ALA A 711 16.94 -43.35 5.03
C ALA A 711 17.08 -44.41 3.92
N ASP A 712 16.12 -45.33 3.86
CA ASP A 712 16.05 -46.41 2.87
C ASP A 712 15.92 -45.93 1.41
#